data_4ad90c2c929ad3145d91842a181ad26f
#
_entry.id   4ad90c2c929ad3145d91842a181ad26f
#
_cell.length_a   1.000
_cell.length_b   1.000
_cell.length_c   1.000
_cell.angle_alpha   90.00
_cell.angle_beta   90.00
_cell.angle_gamma   90.00
#
_symmetry.space_group_name_H-M   'P 1'
#
loop_
_entity.id
_entity.type
_entity.pdbx_description
1 polymer ?
#
loop_
_entity_poly.entity_id
_entity_poly.type
_entity_poly.pdbx_seq_one_letter_code
_entity_poly.pdbx_strand_id
1 'polypeptide(L)'
;MTELANPQRPAGAAASSPATRVVELDIGGMTCASCVTRVEKALSKVPGVARASVNLATERARVESDATVQPGLLADAVRKAGYEATLDADTGVATTQAEAPHEAPAATPQATELSIGGMTCASCAMRVEKALSKVPGVASASVNLATETATIHPAGIAADTDALIAAVKKAGYEATPITPPAPPASAATLDATAPAATGEHASADNSAARKQAQARRELAAVLASAVLTLPLVAPMVGEWFGVHAMLPPWLQFVLASIVQFAFGARFYRAAYRAVRAGAGNMDLLVALGTSAAYGISVYELVTHPGDTMHLYFEASAVVITLVRFGKWLEARAKRQTTDAIRALNALRPDRARIRAGADEREVPLAQVRVGTVVIVRPGERVPVDGVILEGRTHIDESLITGESLPVPKQTGDAVTAGSINGEGALAVTTTAIGAETTLARIIRLVESAQAEKAPIQRLVDRVSEIFVPAILVIAALTLAGWLIAGAGGETAILNAVAVLVIACPCALGLATPAAIMAGTGVAARHGVLIKDAEALEIAHRVTIVAFDKTGTLTLGQPSMTAFEPANGMSRNEALALAAAVQRHSDHPLARAVVSAYEAQIGHASVENAEVEPGAALAAAASTSPNATATNSSANSRADRAHSAIAEAAPAAVPHSTAARAVAGRGVEADVDGRTLALGSTRWLDELGIAPPPALAARARELEAAGNTVSWLMARAPQAPQALALIAFGDTVKPTARTAVERLEQMGIRSVLVTGDNRGSAASVAHALGIDEFHAEVLPGDKARVIRDLKIRHAGIVAMAGDGINDAPALAAADIGIAMATGTDVAMHAAGVTLMRGDPALVADAIDISRKTWRKIQQNLFWAFVYNLIGIPLAAFGLLNPMLAGAAMAFSSVSVVTNALLLRTWRGATNHAAERGR
;
A
#
# COMPACT_ATOMS: atom_id res chain seq x y z
N MET A 1 32.38 25.61 65.06
CA MET A 1 31.46 25.36 66.19
C MET A 1 30.15 25.03 65.49
N THR A 2 29.58 23.80 65.50
CA THR A 2 29.74 22.64 66.36
C THR A 2 29.38 21.41 65.49
N GLU A 3 30.20 20.40 65.59
CA GLU A 3 29.95 19.01 65.17
C GLU A 3 28.71 18.42 65.90
N LEU A 4 27.89 17.64 65.27
CA LEU A 4 27.16 16.57 65.94
C LEU A 4 26.94 15.39 64.99
N ALA A 5 27.71 14.38 65.25
CA ALA A 5 27.57 12.93 65.29
C ALA A 5 26.44 12.26 64.54
N ASN A 6 26.86 11.33 63.69
CA ASN A 6 26.13 10.24 63.07
C ASN A 6 26.05 9.05 64.06
N PRO A 7 24.86 8.45 64.33
CA PRO A 7 24.81 7.16 65.02
C PRO A 7 24.75 6.00 64.02
N GLN A 8 25.64 5.07 64.22
CA GLN A 8 25.78 3.77 63.57
C GLN A 8 24.48 2.97 63.54
N ARG A 9 24.15 2.40 62.36
CA ARG A 9 23.15 1.36 62.21
C ARG A 9 23.80 -0.02 62.47
N PRO A 10 23.15 -0.93 63.20
CA PRO A 10 23.65 -2.31 63.38
C PRO A 10 23.40 -3.14 62.13
N ALA A 11 24.39 -3.99 61.80
CA ALA A 11 24.27 -5.05 60.78
C ALA A 11 23.23 -6.08 61.25
N GLY A 12 22.20 -6.30 60.43
CA GLY A 12 21.20 -7.31 60.70
C GLY A 12 20.43 -7.74 59.43
N ALA A 13 20.65 -8.99 59.04
CA ALA A 13 19.85 -9.85 58.18
C ALA A 13 19.60 -9.39 56.77
N ALA A 14 20.30 -10.00 55.81
CA ALA A 14 19.92 -10.12 54.43
C ALA A 14 18.53 -10.78 54.33
N ALA A 15 17.47 -9.99 54.11
CA ALA A 15 16.19 -10.47 53.66
C ALA A 15 16.34 -10.87 52.22
N SER A 16 16.22 -12.18 51.90
CA SER A 16 16.12 -12.73 50.57
C SER A 16 14.97 -12.00 49.84
N SER A 17 15.30 -11.31 48.76
CA SER A 17 14.29 -10.79 47.81
C SER A 17 13.39 -11.94 47.36
N PRO A 18 12.07 -11.82 47.38
CA PRO A 18 11.19 -12.85 46.84
C PRO A 18 11.51 -13.09 45.36
N ALA A 19 11.64 -14.34 44.98
CA ALA A 19 11.91 -14.74 43.58
C ALA A 19 10.78 -14.24 42.70
N THR A 20 11.10 -13.30 41.81
CA THR A 20 10.14 -12.76 40.82
C THR A 20 9.98 -13.76 39.69
N ARG A 21 8.74 -14.14 39.39
CA ARG A 21 8.36 -15.01 38.29
C ARG A 21 7.77 -14.18 37.15
N VAL A 22 8.17 -14.44 35.90
CA VAL A 22 7.58 -13.87 34.70
C VAL A 22 6.61 -14.89 34.10
N VAL A 23 5.36 -14.49 33.88
CA VAL A 23 4.32 -15.30 33.25
C VAL A 23 3.88 -14.62 31.96
N GLU A 24 3.83 -15.37 30.88
CA GLU A 24 3.29 -14.90 29.60
C GLU A 24 1.91 -15.52 29.38
N LEU A 25 0.98 -14.66 28.89
CA LEU A 25 -0.41 -15.02 28.62
C LEU A 25 -0.73 -14.57 27.20
N ASP A 26 -1.34 -15.45 26.41
CA ASP A 26 -1.97 -15.07 25.16
C ASP A 26 -3.38 -14.54 25.44
N ILE A 27 -3.71 -13.36 24.89
CA ILE A 27 -4.96 -12.66 25.19
C ILE A 27 -5.75 -12.42 23.91
N GLY A 28 -6.81 -13.19 23.73
CA GLY A 28 -7.72 -13.03 22.59
C GLY A 28 -8.77 -11.94 22.82
N GLY A 29 -9.17 -11.30 21.69
CA GLY A 29 -10.29 -10.35 21.67
C GLY A 29 -9.92 -8.89 21.94
N MET A 30 -8.62 -8.53 21.94
CA MET A 30 -8.19 -7.14 22.03
C MET A 30 -8.19 -6.50 20.63
N THR A 31 -8.89 -5.38 20.47
CA THR A 31 -9.02 -4.69 19.18
C THR A 31 -8.48 -3.27 19.16
N CYS A 32 -8.08 -2.72 20.32
CA CYS A 32 -7.65 -1.33 20.42
C CYS A 32 -6.83 -1.06 21.68
N ALA A 33 -6.13 0.08 21.74
CA ALA A 33 -5.31 0.49 22.88
C ALA A 33 -6.10 0.58 24.19
N SER A 34 -7.39 0.88 24.17
CA SER A 34 -8.25 0.89 25.36
C SER A 34 -8.51 -0.52 25.90
N CYS A 35 -8.49 -1.54 25.05
CA CYS A 35 -8.53 -2.95 25.46
C CYS A 35 -7.27 -3.33 26.22
N VAL A 36 -6.10 -2.95 25.70
CA VAL A 36 -4.79 -3.14 26.36
C VAL A 36 -4.78 -2.54 27.76
N THR A 37 -5.14 -1.26 27.89
CA THR A 37 -5.20 -0.58 29.20
C THR A 37 -6.17 -1.25 30.18
N ARG A 38 -7.27 -1.79 29.68
CA ARG A 38 -8.25 -2.50 30.52
C ARG A 38 -7.70 -3.83 31.03
N VAL A 39 -7.00 -4.58 30.17
CA VAL A 39 -6.35 -5.84 30.53
C VAL A 39 -5.19 -5.59 31.50
N GLU A 40 -4.31 -4.63 31.20
CA GLU A 40 -3.22 -4.24 32.12
C GLU A 40 -3.73 -3.84 33.50
N LYS A 41 -4.79 -3.06 33.55
CA LYS A 41 -5.44 -2.66 34.81
C LYS A 41 -6.10 -3.83 35.55
N ALA A 42 -6.59 -4.84 34.83
CA ALA A 42 -7.13 -6.05 35.42
C ALA A 42 -6.03 -6.92 36.03
N LEU A 43 -4.92 -7.11 35.30
CA LEU A 43 -3.76 -7.87 35.75
C LEU A 43 -3.05 -7.20 36.92
N SER A 44 -2.88 -5.86 36.90
CA SER A 44 -2.23 -5.09 37.98
C SER A 44 -3.06 -5.08 39.29
N LYS A 45 -4.34 -5.48 39.27
CA LYS A 45 -5.17 -5.62 40.45
C LYS A 45 -5.02 -6.97 41.15
N VAL A 46 -4.34 -7.92 40.53
CA VAL A 46 -4.10 -9.23 41.14
C VAL A 46 -3.02 -9.09 42.22
N PRO A 47 -3.30 -9.46 43.48
CA PRO A 47 -2.29 -9.34 44.55
C PRO A 47 -1.02 -10.12 44.20
N GLY A 48 0.17 -9.50 44.38
CA GLY A 48 1.45 -10.14 44.07
C GLY A 48 1.93 -9.87 42.62
N VAL A 49 1.21 -9.13 41.78
CA VAL A 49 1.68 -8.65 40.48
C VAL A 49 2.44 -7.34 40.66
N ALA A 50 3.75 -7.38 40.31
CA ALA A 50 4.62 -6.21 40.36
C ALA A 50 4.47 -5.34 39.10
N ARG A 51 4.34 -5.97 37.93
CA ARG A 51 4.20 -5.27 36.65
C ARG A 51 3.44 -6.14 35.65
N ALA A 52 2.55 -5.54 34.89
CA ALA A 52 1.87 -6.16 33.76
C ALA A 52 2.03 -5.26 32.52
N SER A 53 2.46 -5.84 31.42
CA SER A 53 2.56 -5.16 30.12
C SER A 53 1.88 -6.01 29.06
N VAL A 54 0.99 -5.39 28.29
CA VAL A 54 0.19 -6.08 27.28
C VAL A 54 0.51 -5.50 25.90
N ASN A 55 0.82 -6.38 24.96
CA ASN A 55 1.12 -5.99 23.60
C ASN A 55 -0.07 -6.35 22.71
N LEU A 56 -0.66 -5.32 22.06
CA LEU A 56 -1.80 -5.49 21.16
C LEU A 56 -1.43 -6.21 19.88
N ALA A 57 -0.21 -5.99 19.36
CA ALA A 57 0.22 -6.55 18.08
C ALA A 57 0.55 -8.05 18.16
N THR A 58 1.03 -8.49 19.33
CA THR A 58 1.33 -9.92 19.59
C THR A 58 0.20 -10.62 20.35
N GLU A 59 -0.81 -9.86 20.78
CA GLU A 59 -1.90 -10.34 21.64
C GLU A 59 -1.41 -11.05 22.92
N ARG A 60 -0.22 -10.66 23.43
CA ARG A 60 0.43 -11.24 24.61
C ARG A 60 0.51 -10.26 25.76
N ALA A 61 0.32 -10.78 26.98
CA ALA A 61 0.64 -10.09 28.21
C ALA A 61 1.83 -10.74 28.90
N ARG A 62 2.80 -9.92 29.29
CA ARG A 62 3.93 -10.30 30.14
C ARG A 62 3.69 -9.74 31.53
N VAL A 63 3.58 -10.63 32.51
CA VAL A 63 3.26 -10.31 33.90
C VAL A 63 4.42 -10.72 34.80
N GLU A 64 4.99 -9.76 35.50
CA GLU A 64 5.99 -9.98 36.55
C GLU A 64 5.27 -10.05 37.88
N SER A 65 5.32 -11.20 38.52
CA SER A 65 4.62 -11.46 39.79
C SER A 65 5.47 -12.24 40.78
N ASP A 66 5.10 -12.22 42.05
CA ASP A 66 5.70 -13.08 43.04
C ASP A 66 5.50 -14.57 42.68
N ALA A 67 6.45 -15.42 43.04
CA ALA A 67 6.41 -16.85 42.75
C ALA A 67 5.19 -17.59 43.34
N THR A 68 4.49 -16.97 44.28
CA THR A 68 3.28 -17.47 44.93
C THR A 68 2.00 -17.26 44.11
N VAL A 69 2.04 -16.37 43.07
CA VAL A 69 0.86 -16.09 42.24
C VAL A 69 0.65 -17.24 41.26
N GLN A 70 -0.48 -17.92 41.35
CA GLN A 70 -0.83 -18.97 40.41
C GLN A 70 -1.17 -18.39 39.03
N PRO A 71 -0.60 -18.88 37.92
CA PRO A 71 -0.89 -18.36 36.56
C PRO A 71 -2.38 -18.38 36.18
N GLY A 72 -3.14 -19.34 36.72
CA GLY A 72 -4.60 -19.41 36.53
C GLY A 72 -5.37 -18.19 37.03
N LEU A 73 -4.89 -17.54 38.12
CA LEU A 73 -5.52 -16.32 38.66
C LEU A 73 -5.32 -15.11 37.70
N LEU A 74 -4.21 -15.08 36.99
CA LEU A 74 -3.93 -14.05 35.98
C LEU A 74 -4.85 -14.23 34.77
N ALA A 75 -5.01 -15.45 34.28
CA ALA A 75 -5.94 -15.77 33.19
C ALA A 75 -7.40 -15.44 33.57
N ASP A 76 -7.81 -15.77 34.82
CA ASP A 76 -9.15 -15.44 35.30
C ASP A 76 -9.39 -13.93 35.44
N ALA A 77 -8.38 -13.14 35.81
CA ALA A 77 -8.49 -11.69 35.86
C ALA A 77 -8.73 -11.09 34.48
N VAL A 78 -8.07 -11.63 33.44
CA VAL A 78 -8.28 -11.24 32.05
C VAL A 78 -9.65 -11.65 31.55
N ARG A 79 -10.12 -12.86 31.84
CA ARG A 79 -11.48 -13.32 31.50
C ARG A 79 -12.56 -12.49 32.17
N LYS A 80 -12.38 -12.10 33.45
CA LYS A 80 -13.30 -11.17 34.16
C LYS A 80 -13.33 -9.77 33.55
N ALA A 81 -12.24 -9.34 32.86
CA ALA A 81 -12.21 -8.09 32.15
C ALA A 81 -12.90 -8.16 30.75
N GLY A 82 -13.38 -9.37 30.37
CA GLY A 82 -14.12 -9.60 29.12
C GLY A 82 -13.26 -10.04 27.94
N TYR A 83 -12.06 -10.57 28.20
CA TYR A 83 -11.11 -11.04 27.19
C TYR A 83 -10.77 -12.53 27.39
N GLU A 84 -10.39 -13.22 26.34
CA GLU A 84 -9.91 -14.59 26.43
C GLU A 84 -8.45 -14.60 26.86
N ALA A 85 -8.05 -15.55 27.73
CA ALA A 85 -6.68 -15.74 28.15
C ALA A 85 -6.32 -17.22 28.21
N THR A 86 -5.20 -17.57 27.55
CA THR A 86 -4.56 -18.89 27.60
C THR A 86 -3.14 -18.75 28.15
N LEU A 87 -2.73 -19.72 28.93
CA LEU A 87 -1.38 -19.80 29.47
C LEU A 87 -0.48 -20.42 28.43
N ASP A 88 0.67 -19.79 28.14
CA ASP A 88 1.68 -20.38 27.31
C ASP A 88 2.31 -21.58 28.06
N ALA A 89 2.29 -22.77 27.43
CA ALA A 89 2.66 -24.04 28.08
C ALA A 89 4.18 -24.19 28.33
N ASP A 90 5.01 -23.18 27.98
CA ASP A 90 6.47 -23.25 27.98
C ASP A 90 7.16 -22.43 29.09
N THR A 91 6.55 -22.24 30.25
CA THR A 91 7.28 -21.64 31.40
C THR A 91 7.78 -22.70 32.38
N GLY A 92 8.74 -23.49 31.96
CA GLY A 92 9.48 -24.44 32.79
C GLY A 92 10.99 -24.35 32.52
N VAL A 93 11.70 -23.66 33.44
CA VAL A 93 13.16 -23.80 33.76
C VAL A 93 14.11 -23.80 32.57
N ALA A 94 14.84 -22.71 32.42
CA ALA A 94 16.04 -22.62 31.58
C ALA A 94 17.11 -23.58 32.03
N THR A 95 17.36 -24.62 31.26
CA THR A 95 18.61 -25.36 31.22
C THR A 95 19.06 -25.48 29.77
N THR A 96 20.21 -24.92 29.51
CA THR A 96 21.00 -25.00 28.27
C THR A 96 21.14 -26.44 27.79
N GLN A 97 20.70 -26.76 26.57
CA GLN A 97 21.36 -27.73 25.68
C GLN A 97 20.83 -27.68 24.24
N ALA A 98 21.78 -27.53 23.32
CA ALA A 98 21.91 -28.09 21.97
C ALA A 98 20.72 -28.09 20.97
N GLU A 99 21.04 -27.48 19.85
CA GLU A 99 20.32 -27.47 18.58
C GLU A 99 19.86 -28.83 18.06
N ALA A 100 18.63 -28.91 17.61
CA ALA A 100 18.15 -29.86 16.62
C ALA A 100 17.02 -29.21 15.75
N PRO A 101 16.75 -29.68 14.53
CA PRO A 101 16.38 -28.83 13.38
C PRO A 101 14.93 -28.33 13.39
N HIS A 102 14.73 -27.12 12.89
CA HIS A 102 13.49 -26.41 12.71
C HIS A 102 12.42 -27.22 11.97
N GLU A 103 11.34 -27.55 12.65
CA GLU A 103 10.03 -27.76 12.03
C GLU A 103 9.39 -26.40 11.73
N ALA A 104 8.81 -26.29 10.54
CA ALA A 104 8.16 -25.08 10.03
C ALA A 104 7.01 -24.60 10.94
N PRO A 105 6.79 -23.28 11.13
CA PRO A 105 5.71 -22.78 11.95
C PRO A 105 4.35 -23.12 11.32
N ALA A 106 3.42 -23.59 12.16
CA ALA A 106 2.05 -23.89 11.79
C ALA A 106 1.37 -22.61 11.22
N ALA A 107 0.73 -22.78 10.08
CA ALA A 107 0.07 -21.71 9.33
C ALA A 107 -0.96 -20.97 10.22
N THR A 108 -0.82 -19.67 10.34
CA THR A 108 -1.87 -18.78 10.88
C THR A 108 -3.16 -18.99 10.08
N PRO A 109 -4.34 -19.13 10.73
CA PRO A 109 -5.60 -19.32 10.03
C PRO A 109 -5.89 -18.11 9.12
N GLN A 110 -5.96 -18.38 7.82
CA GLN A 110 -6.20 -17.35 6.79
C GLN A 110 -7.63 -16.84 6.90
N ALA A 111 -7.82 -15.52 6.64
CA ALA A 111 -9.15 -14.93 6.55
C ALA A 111 -9.97 -15.59 5.43
N THR A 112 -11.24 -15.89 5.71
CA THR A 112 -12.17 -16.47 4.73
C THR A 112 -12.89 -15.36 3.99
N GLU A 113 -12.93 -15.42 2.66
CA GLU A 113 -13.64 -14.43 1.83
C GLU A 113 -14.89 -15.03 1.20
N LEU A 114 -15.99 -14.27 1.24
CA LEU A 114 -17.26 -14.61 0.62
C LEU A 114 -17.70 -13.51 -0.33
N SER A 115 -18.15 -13.87 -1.54
CA SER A 115 -18.88 -12.95 -2.41
C SER A 115 -20.35 -12.92 -1.99
N ILE A 116 -20.89 -11.72 -1.75
CA ILE A 116 -22.24 -11.51 -1.22
C ILE A 116 -23.13 -10.87 -2.28
N GLY A 117 -24.10 -11.63 -2.76
CA GLY A 117 -25.08 -11.14 -3.73
C GLY A 117 -26.33 -10.50 -3.09
N GLY A 118 -26.89 -9.49 -3.78
CA GLY A 118 -28.18 -8.89 -3.41
C GLY A 118 -28.14 -7.73 -2.40
N MET A 119 -26.92 -7.22 -2.06
CA MET A 119 -26.81 -6.00 -1.25
C MET A 119 -27.04 -4.76 -2.11
N THR A 120 -27.84 -3.83 -1.62
CA THR A 120 -28.21 -2.59 -2.36
C THR A 120 -27.82 -1.31 -1.65
N CYS A 121 -27.50 -1.36 -0.34
CA CYS A 121 -27.18 -0.18 0.47
C CYS A 121 -26.34 -0.55 1.70
N ALA A 122 -25.80 0.47 2.37
CA ALA A 122 -24.96 0.32 3.57
C ALA A 122 -25.63 -0.48 4.69
N SER A 123 -26.95 -0.28 4.91
CA SER A 123 -27.70 -1.06 5.92
C SER A 123 -27.80 -2.57 5.57
N CYS A 124 -27.74 -2.92 4.29
CA CYS A 124 -27.64 -4.31 3.86
C CYS A 124 -26.29 -4.92 4.26
N ALA A 125 -25.19 -4.20 3.99
CA ALA A 125 -23.83 -4.63 4.35
C ALA A 125 -23.69 -4.84 5.86
N MET A 126 -24.13 -3.88 6.68
CA MET A 126 -24.12 -4.01 8.16
C MET A 126 -24.93 -5.20 8.68
N ARG A 127 -26.03 -5.54 8.00
CA ARG A 127 -26.85 -6.69 8.39
C ARG A 127 -26.13 -8.01 8.14
N VAL A 128 -25.47 -8.13 6.98
CA VAL A 128 -24.64 -9.31 6.67
C VAL A 128 -23.48 -9.41 7.66
N GLU A 129 -22.80 -8.30 7.92
CA GLU A 129 -21.71 -8.21 8.89
C GLU A 129 -22.15 -8.66 10.30
N LYS A 130 -23.30 -8.15 10.79
CA LYS A 130 -23.88 -8.56 12.08
C LYS A 130 -24.35 -10.03 12.10
N ALA A 131 -24.73 -10.59 10.97
CA ALA A 131 -25.10 -12.01 10.86
C ALA A 131 -23.87 -12.91 10.90
N LEU A 132 -22.79 -12.53 10.19
CA LEU A 132 -21.52 -13.23 10.16
C LEU A 132 -20.80 -13.17 11.53
N SER A 133 -20.80 -12.03 12.20
CA SER A 133 -20.19 -11.86 13.53
C SER A 133 -20.88 -12.68 14.66
N LYS A 134 -22.04 -13.27 14.39
CA LYS A 134 -22.74 -14.16 15.33
C LYS A 134 -22.43 -15.64 15.12
N VAL A 135 -21.69 -15.98 14.06
CA VAL A 135 -21.31 -17.36 13.78
C VAL A 135 -20.18 -17.78 14.73
N PRO A 136 -20.31 -18.92 15.41
CA PRO A 136 -19.23 -19.41 16.28
C PRO A 136 -17.92 -19.57 15.50
N GLY A 137 -16.80 -19.12 16.10
CA GLY A 137 -15.48 -19.16 15.45
C GLY A 137 -15.13 -17.92 14.62
N VAL A 138 -15.99 -16.91 14.55
CA VAL A 138 -15.71 -15.62 13.88
C VAL A 138 -15.25 -14.58 14.90
N ALA A 139 -14.04 -14.09 14.78
CA ALA A 139 -13.50 -13.00 15.60
C ALA A 139 -14.01 -11.64 15.10
N SER A 140 -13.95 -11.41 13.79
CA SER A 140 -14.49 -10.21 13.16
C SER A 140 -14.94 -10.51 11.73
N ALA A 141 -15.93 -9.77 11.25
CA ALA A 141 -16.39 -9.83 9.88
C ALA A 141 -16.56 -8.39 9.35
N SER A 142 -16.02 -8.12 8.17
CA SER A 142 -16.17 -6.86 7.48
C SER A 142 -16.82 -7.10 6.12
N VAL A 143 -17.85 -6.31 5.79
CA VAL A 143 -18.60 -6.46 4.55
C VAL A 143 -18.48 -5.19 3.72
N ASN A 144 -17.87 -5.29 2.56
CA ASN A 144 -17.71 -4.18 1.65
C ASN A 144 -18.83 -4.18 0.59
N LEU A 145 -19.64 -3.13 0.61
CA LEU A 145 -20.73 -2.97 -0.35
C LEU A 145 -20.22 -2.71 -1.78
N ALA A 146 -19.06 -2.08 -1.93
CA ALA A 146 -18.55 -1.69 -3.24
C ALA A 146 -17.97 -2.89 -4.01
N THR A 147 -17.27 -3.77 -3.33
CA THR A 147 -16.72 -5.01 -3.90
C THR A 147 -17.69 -6.18 -3.85
N GLU A 148 -18.78 -6.05 -3.06
CA GLU A 148 -19.74 -7.12 -2.77
C GLU A 148 -19.07 -8.33 -2.10
N THR A 149 -18.03 -8.10 -1.28
CA THR A 149 -17.28 -9.13 -0.56
C THR A 149 -17.43 -8.99 0.94
N ALA A 150 -17.38 -10.13 1.63
CA ALA A 150 -17.24 -10.21 3.08
C ALA A 150 -15.91 -10.88 3.42
N THR A 151 -15.09 -10.23 4.23
CA THR A 151 -13.85 -10.75 4.79
C THR A 151 -14.08 -11.15 6.24
N ILE A 152 -13.84 -12.41 6.57
CA ILE A 152 -14.12 -13.01 7.87
C ILE A 152 -12.79 -13.46 8.48
N HIS A 153 -12.46 -12.94 9.64
CA HIS A 153 -11.30 -13.32 10.43
C HIS A 153 -11.73 -14.35 11.48
N PRO A 154 -11.14 -15.55 11.49
CA PRO A 154 -11.48 -16.58 12.47
C PRO A 154 -10.91 -16.28 13.86
N ALA A 155 -11.59 -16.75 14.92
CA ALA A 155 -11.15 -16.69 16.31
C ALA A 155 -10.37 -17.95 16.70
N GLY A 156 -9.24 -18.23 16.01
CA GLY A 156 -8.34 -19.34 16.32
C GLY A 156 -8.59 -20.65 15.55
N ILE A 157 -9.82 -21.05 15.27
CA ILE A 157 -10.17 -22.20 14.40
C ILE A 157 -10.92 -21.64 13.20
N ALA A 158 -10.63 -22.15 12.02
CA ALA A 158 -11.33 -21.72 10.80
C ALA A 158 -12.85 -21.90 10.98
N ALA A 159 -13.60 -20.80 10.80
CA ALA A 159 -15.06 -20.86 10.85
C ALA A 159 -15.59 -21.74 9.71
N ASP A 160 -16.59 -22.58 9.98
CA ASP A 160 -17.19 -23.43 8.99
C ASP A 160 -17.83 -22.60 7.87
N THR A 161 -17.34 -22.78 6.65
CA THR A 161 -17.77 -22.01 5.47
C THR A 161 -19.27 -22.21 5.20
N ASP A 162 -19.81 -23.40 5.44
CA ASP A 162 -21.23 -23.68 5.26
C ASP A 162 -22.08 -22.95 6.30
N ALA A 163 -21.62 -22.85 7.53
CA ALA A 163 -22.26 -22.05 8.58
C ALA A 163 -22.26 -20.56 8.25
N LEU A 164 -21.16 -20.03 7.69
CA LEU A 164 -21.07 -18.64 7.23
C LEU A 164 -22.07 -18.39 6.09
N ILE A 165 -22.12 -19.26 5.07
CA ILE A 165 -23.07 -19.14 3.96
C ILE A 165 -24.53 -19.23 4.46
N ALA A 166 -24.81 -20.12 5.41
CA ALA A 166 -26.13 -20.26 6.01
C ALA A 166 -26.55 -19.00 6.77
N ALA A 167 -25.63 -18.36 7.51
CA ALA A 167 -25.87 -17.11 8.22
C ALA A 167 -26.22 -15.96 7.27
N VAL A 168 -25.50 -15.84 6.13
CA VAL A 168 -25.78 -14.85 5.09
C VAL A 168 -27.13 -15.10 4.42
N LYS A 169 -27.44 -16.38 4.08
CA LYS A 169 -28.75 -16.76 3.54
C LYS A 169 -29.90 -16.46 4.51
N LYS A 170 -29.72 -16.71 5.82
CA LYS A 170 -30.69 -16.38 6.86
C LYS A 170 -30.91 -14.86 6.97
N ALA A 171 -29.88 -14.06 6.73
CA ALA A 171 -29.99 -12.59 6.64
C ALA A 171 -30.68 -12.11 5.34
N GLY A 172 -30.99 -13.01 4.41
CA GLY A 172 -31.74 -12.73 3.16
C GLY A 172 -30.86 -12.37 1.97
N TYR A 173 -29.58 -12.76 1.99
CA TYR A 173 -28.61 -12.49 0.92
C TYR A 173 -28.01 -13.79 0.38
N GLU A 174 -27.38 -13.73 -0.79
CA GLU A 174 -26.67 -14.84 -1.40
C GLU A 174 -25.17 -14.75 -1.04
N ALA A 175 -24.56 -15.90 -0.73
CA ALA A 175 -23.12 -15.98 -0.47
C ALA A 175 -22.51 -17.13 -1.26
N THR A 176 -21.34 -16.87 -1.85
CA THR A 176 -20.50 -17.87 -2.51
C THR A 176 -19.07 -17.73 -1.99
N PRO A 177 -18.37 -18.82 -1.66
CA PRO A 177 -17.00 -18.76 -1.18
C PRO A 177 -16.07 -18.30 -2.31
N ILE A 178 -15.12 -17.43 -1.97
CA ILE A 178 -13.99 -17.07 -2.83
C ILE A 178 -12.85 -17.98 -2.37
N THR A 179 -12.63 -19.10 -3.08
CA THR A 179 -11.59 -20.07 -2.72
C THR A 179 -10.23 -19.50 -3.11
N PRO A 180 -9.26 -19.36 -2.18
CA PRO A 180 -7.88 -19.09 -2.54
C PRO A 180 -7.31 -20.27 -3.36
N PRO A 181 -6.39 -20.08 -4.29
CA PRO A 181 -5.73 -21.18 -4.97
C PRO A 181 -5.01 -22.05 -3.95
N ALA A 182 -5.30 -23.36 -3.96
CA ALA A 182 -4.71 -24.32 -3.05
C ALA A 182 -3.19 -24.35 -3.20
N PRO A 183 -2.41 -24.45 -2.10
CA PRO A 183 -0.97 -24.67 -2.19
C PRO A 183 -0.71 -26.01 -2.90
N PRO A 184 0.34 -26.12 -3.73
CA PRO A 184 0.63 -27.34 -4.46
C PRO A 184 0.91 -28.49 -3.49
N ALA A 185 0.10 -29.51 -3.57
CA ALA A 185 0.27 -30.74 -2.80
C ALA A 185 1.65 -31.33 -3.07
N SER A 186 2.35 -31.66 -2.00
CA SER A 186 3.62 -32.38 -1.93
C SER A 186 3.60 -33.61 -2.84
N ALA A 187 4.71 -33.81 -3.52
CA ALA A 187 4.97 -34.81 -4.52
C ALA A 187 4.51 -36.25 -4.12
N ALA A 188 3.49 -36.75 -4.81
CA ALA A 188 3.26 -38.19 -4.93
C ALA A 188 2.88 -38.50 -6.37
N THR A 189 3.76 -39.29 -7.01
CA THR A 189 3.60 -40.16 -8.19
C THR A 189 2.82 -39.60 -9.39
N LEU A 190 3.60 -39.39 -10.46
CA LEU A 190 3.14 -39.20 -11.83
C LEU A 190 2.43 -40.44 -12.35
N ASP A 191 1.11 -40.36 -12.52
CA ASP A 191 0.41 -41.25 -13.44
C ASP A 191 -0.26 -40.39 -14.52
N ALA A 192 0.18 -40.61 -15.78
CA ALA A 192 -0.06 -39.70 -16.90
C ALA A 192 -1.31 -40.13 -17.66
N THR A 193 -2.50 -40.03 -17.05
CA THR A 193 -3.78 -40.18 -17.80
C THR A 193 -4.97 -39.60 -16.99
N ALA A 194 -4.98 -38.26 -16.81
CA ALA A 194 -6.21 -37.56 -16.44
C ALA A 194 -6.35 -36.29 -17.29
N PRO A 195 -7.53 -35.99 -17.86
CA PRO A 195 -7.72 -34.77 -18.65
C PRO A 195 -7.57 -33.55 -17.76
N ALA A 196 -6.76 -32.58 -18.21
CA ALA A 196 -6.44 -31.33 -17.55
C ALA A 196 -7.71 -30.61 -17.09
N ALA A 197 -7.78 -30.33 -15.79
CA ALA A 197 -8.81 -29.48 -15.21
C ALA A 197 -8.59 -28.03 -15.70
N THR A 198 -9.27 -27.67 -16.78
CA THR A 198 -9.38 -26.29 -17.32
C THR A 198 -10.33 -25.40 -16.48
N GLY A 199 -10.37 -25.62 -15.16
CA GLY A 199 -11.43 -25.07 -14.29
C GLY A 199 -11.23 -23.64 -13.77
N GLU A 200 -10.02 -23.14 -13.59
CA GLU A 200 -9.81 -21.90 -12.81
C GLU A 200 -9.89 -20.63 -13.65
N HIS A 201 -9.37 -20.59 -14.86
CA HIS A 201 -9.56 -19.44 -15.75
C HIS A 201 -10.99 -19.34 -16.31
N ALA A 202 -11.65 -20.49 -16.53
CA ALA A 202 -13.06 -20.53 -16.91
C ALA A 202 -14.00 -19.95 -15.84
N SER A 203 -13.65 -19.98 -14.55
CA SER A 203 -14.47 -19.41 -13.46
C SER A 203 -14.34 -17.90 -13.36
N ALA A 204 -13.15 -17.32 -13.53
CA ALA A 204 -12.91 -15.87 -13.50
C ALA A 204 -13.49 -15.17 -14.74
N ASP A 205 -13.27 -15.73 -15.94
CA ASP A 205 -13.85 -15.25 -17.20
C ASP A 205 -15.38 -15.39 -17.21
N ASN A 206 -15.92 -16.49 -16.67
CA ASN A 206 -17.35 -16.67 -16.51
C ASN A 206 -17.96 -15.66 -15.53
N SER A 207 -17.24 -15.27 -14.46
CA SER A 207 -17.71 -14.25 -13.50
C SER A 207 -17.73 -12.87 -14.14
N ALA A 208 -16.70 -12.50 -14.91
CA ALA A 208 -16.63 -11.24 -15.64
C ALA A 208 -17.70 -11.15 -16.73
N ALA A 209 -17.87 -12.21 -17.52
CA ALA A 209 -18.91 -12.32 -18.55
C ALA A 209 -20.33 -12.23 -17.95
N ARG A 210 -20.58 -12.89 -16.80
CA ARG A 210 -21.85 -12.79 -16.07
C ARG A 210 -22.12 -11.37 -15.58
N LYS A 211 -21.14 -10.67 -14.98
CA LYS A 211 -21.25 -9.28 -14.53
C LYS A 211 -21.49 -8.33 -15.71
N GLN A 212 -20.88 -8.56 -16.86
CA GLN A 212 -21.11 -7.78 -18.07
C GLN A 212 -22.51 -8.03 -18.65
N ALA A 213 -22.96 -9.28 -18.71
CA ALA A 213 -24.31 -9.65 -19.14
C ALA A 213 -25.38 -9.04 -18.22
N GLN A 214 -25.16 -9.07 -16.91
CA GLN A 214 -26.02 -8.43 -15.92
C GLN A 214 -26.10 -6.90 -16.14
N ALA A 215 -24.97 -6.23 -16.41
CA ALA A 215 -24.92 -4.81 -16.70
C ALA A 215 -25.70 -4.43 -17.96
N ARG A 216 -25.60 -5.25 -19.02
CA ARG A 216 -26.39 -5.05 -20.25
C ARG A 216 -27.89 -5.25 -20.00
N ARG A 217 -28.26 -6.28 -19.19
CA ARG A 217 -29.66 -6.51 -18.79
C ARG A 217 -30.24 -5.35 -17.97
N GLU A 218 -29.47 -4.79 -17.03
CA GLU A 218 -29.90 -3.62 -16.25
C GLU A 218 -30.05 -2.39 -17.14
N LEU A 219 -29.15 -2.14 -18.09
CA LEU A 219 -29.31 -1.04 -19.06
C LEU A 219 -30.54 -1.24 -19.92
N ALA A 220 -30.76 -2.44 -20.45
CA ALA A 220 -31.96 -2.74 -21.25
C ALA A 220 -33.24 -2.53 -20.42
N ALA A 221 -33.27 -2.91 -19.15
CA ALA A 221 -34.40 -2.68 -18.27
C ALA A 221 -34.62 -1.19 -17.95
N VAL A 222 -33.56 -0.38 -17.81
CA VAL A 222 -33.66 1.08 -17.67
C VAL A 222 -34.23 1.68 -18.93
N LEU A 223 -33.72 1.31 -20.11
CA LEU A 223 -34.25 1.83 -21.40
C LEU A 223 -35.69 1.42 -21.63
N ALA A 224 -36.04 0.16 -21.33
CA ALA A 224 -37.44 -0.32 -21.48
C ALA A 224 -38.40 0.42 -20.52
N SER A 225 -37.97 0.62 -19.23
CA SER A 225 -38.79 1.41 -18.31
C SER A 225 -38.90 2.86 -18.74
N ALA A 226 -37.85 3.47 -19.31
CA ALA A 226 -37.90 4.85 -19.82
C ALA A 226 -38.83 4.99 -21.02
N VAL A 227 -38.81 4.02 -21.95
CA VAL A 227 -39.72 3.98 -23.12
C VAL A 227 -41.19 3.91 -22.67
N LEU A 228 -41.50 3.13 -21.63
CA LEU A 228 -42.84 3.02 -21.08
C LEU A 228 -43.25 4.24 -20.23
N THR A 229 -42.28 4.90 -19.61
CA THR A 229 -42.53 6.10 -18.79
C THR A 229 -42.68 7.37 -19.63
N LEU A 230 -41.95 7.45 -20.76
CA LEU A 230 -41.97 8.64 -21.64
C LEU A 230 -43.37 9.08 -22.09
N PRO A 231 -44.26 8.16 -22.55
CA PRO A 231 -45.62 8.54 -22.91
C PRO A 231 -46.43 9.12 -21.76
N LEU A 232 -46.19 8.65 -20.49
CA LEU A 232 -46.84 9.14 -19.29
C LEU A 232 -46.43 10.58 -18.93
N VAL A 233 -45.16 10.96 -19.25
CA VAL A 233 -44.60 12.29 -18.95
C VAL A 233 -44.82 13.27 -20.11
N ALA A 234 -44.94 12.79 -21.35
CA ALA A 234 -45.07 13.62 -22.54
C ALA A 234 -46.24 14.64 -22.49
N PRO A 235 -47.43 14.28 -21.99
CA PRO A 235 -48.54 15.23 -21.85
C PRO A 235 -48.20 16.40 -20.93
N MET A 236 -47.57 16.13 -19.79
CA MET A 236 -47.17 17.15 -18.81
C MET A 236 -46.16 18.15 -19.39
N VAL A 237 -45.21 17.66 -20.21
CA VAL A 237 -44.24 18.53 -20.92
C VAL A 237 -44.97 19.30 -22.04
N GLY A 238 -45.93 18.64 -22.72
CA GLY A 238 -46.73 19.26 -23.77
C GLY A 238 -47.57 20.44 -23.27
N GLU A 239 -48.08 20.38 -22.04
CA GLU A 239 -48.82 21.45 -21.39
C GLU A 239 -47.99 22.75 -21.28
N TRP A 240 -46.68 22.67 -21.07
CA TRP A 240 -45.78 23.85 -21.10
C TRP A 240 -45.71 24.53 -22.49
N PHE A 241 -46.03 23.78 -23.53
CA PHE A 241 -46.09 24.26 -24.90
C PHE A 241 -47.52 24.48 -25.40
N GLY A 242 -48.53 24.43 -24.50
CA GLY A 242 -49.94 24.65 -24.82
C GLY A 242 -50.63 23.46 -25.54
N VAL A 243 -50.01 22.28 -25.48
CA VAL A 243 -50.58 21.05 -26.04
C VAL A 243 -51.27 20.27 -24.93
N HIS A 244 -52.60 20.25 -24.89
CA HIS A 244 -53.42 19.56 -23.89
C HIS A 244 -53.88 18.18 -24.43
N ALA A 245 -52.92 17.26 -24.63
CA ALA A 245 -53.22 15.90 -25.08
C ALA A 245 -52.95 14.92 -23.95
N MET A 246 -53.98 14.52 -23.22
CA MET A 246 -53.84 13.50 -22.14
C MET A 246 -54.03 12.10 -22.71
N LEU A 247 -53.26 11.13 -22.19
CA LEU A 247 -53.43 9.71 -22.50
C LEU A 247 -54.71 9.17 -21.86
N PRO A 248 -55.42 8.23 -22.54
CA PRO A 248 -56.57 7.55 -21.92
C PRO A 248 -56.18 6.94 -20.53
N PRO A 249 -57.02 7.09 -19.49
CA PRO A 249 -56.70 6.65 -18.12
C PRO A 249 -56.33 5.18 -18.02
N TRP A 250 -57.00 4.31 -18.78
CA TRP A 250 -56.69 2.88 -18.80
C TRP A 250 -55.30 2.59 -19.39
N LEU A 251 -54.83 3.37 -20.37
CA LEU A 251 -53.51 3.23 -20.96
C LEU A 251 -52.42 3.68 -19.97
N GLN A 252 -52.68 4.81 -19.25
CA GLN A 252 -51.78 5.23 -18.16
C GLN A 252 -51.66 4.15 -17.09
N PHE A 253 -52.78 3.54 -16.68
CA PHE A 253 -52.82 2.44 -15.71
C PHE A 253 -52.00 1.22 -16.19
N VAL A 254 -52.17 0.78 -17.46
CA VAL A 254 -51.43 -0.38 -18.01
C VAL A 254 -49.94 -0.11 -18.06
N LEU A 255 -49.53 1.06 -18.62
CA LEU A 255 -48.12 1.43 -18.71
C LEU A 255 -47.48 1.52 -17.34
N ALA A 256 -48.10 2.22 -16.40
CA ALA A 256 -47.62 2.37 -15.04
C ALA A 256 -47.57 1.01 -14.28
N SER A 257 -48.56 0.13 -14.48
CA SER A 257 -48.55 -1.21 -13.86
C SER A 257 -47.39 -2.05 -14.31
N ILE A 258 -47.06 -2.01 -15.60
CA ILE A 258 -45.84 -2.73 -16.10
C ILE A 258 -44.59 -2.15 -15.45
N VAL A 259 -44.45 -0.83 -15.36
CA VAL A 259 -43.30 -0.21 -14.71
C VAL A 259 -43.27 -0.54 -13.22
N GLN A 260 -44.38 -0.44 -12.52
CA GLN A 260 -44.53 -0.66 -11.07
C GLN A 260 -44.21 -2.11 -10.69
N PHE A 261 -44.80 -3.10 -11.35
CA PHE A 261 -44.72 -4.50 -10.92
C PHE A 261 -43.65 -5.30 -11.64
N ALA A 262 -43.34 -5.04 -12.91
CA ALA A 262 -42.25 -5.75 -13.61
C ALA A 262 -40.89 -5.08 -13.30
N PHE A 263 -40.74 -3.78 -13.54
CA PHE A 263 -39.47 -3.10 -13.32
C PHE A 263 -39.27 -2.68 -11.86
N GLY A 264 -40.32 -2.43 -11.07
CA GLY A 264 -40.29 -2.16 -9.64
C GLY A 264 -40.11 -3.40 -8.75
N ALA A 265 -40.31 -4.62 -9.25
CA ALA A 265 -40.31 -5.89 -8.48
C ALA A 265 -39.07 -6.06 -7.60
N ARG A 266 -37.92 -5.56 -8.03
CA ARG A 266 -36.67 -5.63 -7.24
C ARG A 266 -36.77 -4.86 -5.92
N PHE A 267 -37.39 -3.69 -5.94
CA PHE A 267 -37.58 -2.84 -4.76
C PHE A 267 -38.53 -3.49 -3.75
N TYR A 268 -39.61 -4.07 -4.23
CA TYR A 268 -40.58 -4.79 -3.41
C TYR A 268 -39.95 -6.02 -2.73
N ARG A 269 -39.21 -6.81 -3.46
CA ARG A 269 -38.51 -7.98 -2.91
C ARG A 269 -37.47 -7.58 -1.85
N ALA A 270 -36.72 -6.48 -2.10
CA ALA A 270 -35.74 -5.97 -1.16
C ALA A 270 -36.41 -5.34 0.09
N ALA A 271 -37.49 -4.57 -0.10
CA ALA A 271 -38.30 -3.99 0.96
C ALA A 271 -38.91 -5.08 1.87
N TYR A 272 -39.55 -6.10 1.28
CA TYR A 272 -40.13 -7.22 2.03
C TYR A 272 -39.09 -7.93 2.91
N ARG A 273 -37.90 -8.23 2.35
CA ARG A 273 -36.79 -8.84 3.10
C ARG A 273 -36.31 -7.94 4.23
N ALA A 274 -36.26 -6.62 4.02
CA ALA A 274 -35.88 -5.66 5.04
C ALA A 274 -36.87 -5.62 6.20
N VAL A 275 -38.18 -5.47 5.91
CA VAL A 275 -39.24 -5.43 6.91
C VAL A 275 -39.31 -6.72 7.71
N ARG A 276 -39.23 -7.88 7.03
CA ARG A 276 -39.23 -9.18 7.74
C ARG A 276 -38.04 -9.34 8.69
N ALA A 277 -36.92 -8.65 8.44
CA ALA A 277 -35.75 -8.64 9.30
C ALA A 277 -35.76 -7.50 10.34
N GLY A 278 -36.89 -6.79 10.51
CA GLY A 278 -37.04 -5.69 11.48
C GLY A 278 -36.19 -4.47 11.18
N ALA A 279 -35.84 -4.21 9.92
CA ALA A 279 -34.97 -3.10 9.53
C ALA A 279 -35.53 -2.32 8.33
N GLY A 280 -35.22 -1.03 8.27
CA GLY A 280 -35.47 -0.19 7.11
C GLY A 280 -34.31 -0.24 6.11
N ASN A 281 -34.63 -0.11 4.83
CA ASN A 281 -33.66 0.16 3.77
C ASN A 281 -34.23 1.16 2.77
N MET A 282 -33.40 1.65 1.86
CA MET A 282 -33.86 2.62 0.85
C MET A 282 -34.92 2.04 -0.09
N ASP A 283 -34.87 0.73 -0.40
CA ASP A 283 -35.82 0.07 -1.27
C ASP A 283 -37.25 0.08 -0.65
N LEU A 284 -37.30 0.08 0.69
CA LEU A 284 -38.58 0.24 1.44
C LEU A 284 -39.20 1.64 1.19
N LEU A 285 -38.39 2.71 1.26
CA LEU A 285 -38.85 4.08 1.01
C LEU A 285 -39.40 4.22 -0.41
N VAL A 286 -38.67 3.72 -1.41
CA VAL A 286 -39.09 3.71 -2.81
C VAL A 286 -40.36 2.89 -3.01
N ALA A 287 -40.42 1.67 -2.44
CA ALA A 287 -41.59 0.81 -2.57
C ALA A 287 -42.86 1.46 -1.95
N LEU A 288 -42.71 2.04 -0.73
CA LEU A 288 -43.86 2.75 -0.08
C LEU A 288 -44.29 3.98 -0.86
N GLY A 289 -43.32 4.84 -1.27
CA GLY A 289 -43.63 6.06 -2.01
C GLY A 289 -44.30 5.77 -3.34
N THR A 290 -43.75 4.86 -4.16
CA THR A 290 -44.33 4.51 -5.46
C THR A 290 -45.66 3.78 -5.34
N SER A 291 -45.85 2.93 -4.29
CA SER A 291 -47.14 2.27 -4.04
C SER A 291 -48.23 3.25 -3.61
N ALA A 292 -47.89 4.29 -2.85
CA ALA A 292 -48.84 5.30 -2.44
C ALA A 292 -49.31 6.14 -3.64
N ALA A 293 -48.36 6.61 -4.49
CA ALA A 293 -48.70 7.36 -5.70
C ALA A 293 -49.50 6.50 -6.70
N TYR A 294 -49.14 5.24 -6.89
CA TYR A 294 -49.87 4.31 -7.72
C TYR A 294 -51.25 3.99 -7.16
N GLY A 295 -51.37 3.76 -5.85
CA GLY A 295 -52.60 3.41 -5.16
C GLY A 295 -53.64 4.52 -5.19
N ILE A 296 -53.24 5.80 -4.99
CA ILE A 296 -54.15 6.94 -5.12
C ILE A 296 -54.65 7.09 -6.54
N SER A 297 -53.76 6.87 -7.57
CA SER A 297 -54.20 6.94 -8.97
C SER A 297 -55.20 5.84 -9.34
N VAL A 298 -55.03 4.62 -8.76
CA VAL A 298 -56.00 3.53 -8.94
C VAL A 298 -57.34 3.88 -8.24
N TYR A 299 -57.29 4.46 -7.06
CA TYR A 299 -58.48 4.92 -6.33
C TYR A 299 -59.24 5.96 -7.14
N GLU A 300 -58.56 7.00 -7.66
CA GLU A 300 -59.20 8.05 -8.51
C GLU A 300 -59.75 7.46 -9.82
N LEU A 301 -59.04 6.56 -10.46
CA LEU A 301 -59.50 5.87 -11.68
C LEU A 301 -60.81 5.10 -11.48
N VAL A 302 -60.99 4.49 -10.30
CA VAL A 302 -62.17 3.68 -9.95
C VAL A 302 -63.33 4.57 -9.49
N THR A 303 -63.04 5.61 -8.71
CA THR A 303 -64.07 6.48 -8.12
C THR A 303 -64.54 7.58 -9.09
N HIS A 304 -63.68 8.06 -10.00
CA HIS A 304 -63.90 9.12 -10.95
C HIS A 304 -63.46 8.72 -12.37
N PRO A 305 -64.10 7.77 -13.05
CA PRO A 305 -63.66 7.16 -14.30
C PRO A 305 -63.43 8.09 -15.50
N GLY A 306 -63.82 9.35 -15.41
CA GLY A 306 -63.66 10.36 -16.48
C GLY A 306 -62.63 11.44 -16.18
N ASP A 307 -62.10 11.46 -14.98
CA ASP A 307 -61.13 12.47 -14.57
C ASP A 307 -59.67 12.02 -14.93
N THR A 308 -59.06 12.81 -15.82
CA THR A 308 -57.67 12.58 -16.24
C THR A 308 -56.67 13.50 -15.55
N MET A 309 -57.15 14.49 -14.77
CA MET A 309 -56.31 15.52 -14.16
C MET A 309 -55.70 15.12 -12.80
N HIS A 310 -56.33 14.17 -12.09
CA HIS A 310 -55.91 13.72 -10.76
C HIS A 310 -55.28 12.33 -10.77
N LEU A 311 -54.74 11.92 -11.90
CA LEU A 311 -54.02 10.66 -12.02
C LEU A 311 -52.51 10.93 -11.90
N TYR A 312 -51.79 10.20 -11.00
CA TYR A 312 -50.38 10.34 -10.68
C TYR A 312 -49.56 9.07 -11.05
N PHE A 313 -50.03 8.34 -12.07
CA PHE A 313 -49.33 7.15 -12.58
C PHE A 313 -47.95 7.48 -13.10
N GLU A 314 -47.74 8.66 -13.69
CA GLU A 314 -46.46 9.16 -14.15
C GLU A 314 -45.47 9.34 -13.00
N ALA A 315 -45.91 9.84 -11.84
CA ALA A 315 -45.06 10.05 -10.68
C ALA A 315 -44.44 8.72 -10.18
N SER A 316 -45.28 7.66 -10.09
CA SER A 316 -44.82 6.32 -9.74
C SER A 316 -43.83 5.78 -10.76
N ALA A 317 -44.13 5.84 -12.05
CA ALA A 317 -43.29 5.31 -13.13
C ALA A 317 -41.98 6.08 -13.27
N VAL A 318 -41.98 7.40 -13.16
CA VAL A 318 -40.79 8.26 -13.20
C VAL A 318 -39.84 7.93 -12.04
N VAL A 319 -40.36 7.84 -10.82
CA VAL A 319 -39.57 7.53 -9.65
C VAL A 319 -38.86 6.18 -9.84
N ILE A 320 -39.54 5.12 -10.24
CA ILE A 320 -38.94 3.80 -10.49
C ILE A 320 -37.85 3.89 -11.56
N THR A 321 -38.13 4.56 -12.67
CA THR A 321 -37.21 4.70 -13.81
C THR A 321 -35.97 5.48 -13.41
N LEU A 322 -36.11 6.62 -12.69
CA LEU A 322 -34.98 7.43 -12.24
C LEU A 322 -34.13 6.71 -11.16
N VAL A 323 -34.78 6.00 -10.23
CA VAL A 323 -34.04 5.19 -9.23
C VAL A 323 -33.27 4.07 -9.91
N ARG A 324 -33.86 3.38 -10.88
CA ARG A 324 -33.13 2.35 -11.67
C ARG A 324 -32.00 2.95 -12.47
N PHE A 325 -32.21 4.10 -13.09
CA PHE A 325 -31.15 4.81 -13.81
C PHE A 325 -29.99 5.20 -12.86
N GLY A 326 -30.33 5.78 -11.70
CA GLY A 326 -29.33 6.08 -10.66
C GLY A 326 -28.53 4.84 -10.23
N LYS A 327 -29.20 3.69 -10.02
CA LYS A 327 -28.57 2.41 -9.69
C LYS A 327 -27.70 1.86 -10.80
N TRP A 328 -28.08 2.01 -12.04
CA TRP A 328 -27.25 1.63 -13.18
C TRP A 328 -25.99 2.50 -13.28
N LEU A 329 -26.12 3.84 -13.09
CA LEU A 329 -24.97 4.74 -13.04
C LEU A 329 -24.02 4.38 -11.90
N GLU A 330 -24.56 4.08 -10.71
CA GLU A 330 -23.81 3.60 -9.56
C GLU A 330 -22.99 2.35 -9.90
N ALA A 331 -23.65 1.34 -10.47
CA ALA A 331 -23.00 0.08 -10.87
C ALA A 331 -21.95 0.30 -11.97
N ARG A 332 -22.19 1.24 -12.90
CA ARG A 332 -21.21 1.62 -13.92
C ARG A 332 -19.98 2.28 -13.31
N ALA A 333 -20.17 3.20 -12.37
CA ALA A 333 -19.07 3.87 -11.69
C ALA A 333 -18.23 2.91 -10.86
N LYS A 334 -18.85 2.00 -10.12
CA LYS A 334 -18.14 0.93 -9.38
C LYS A 334 -17.26 0.12 -10.30
N ARG A 335 -17.75 -0.28 -11.48
CA ARG A 335 -16.95 -0.99 -12.47
C ARG A 335 -15.76 -0.18 -12.96
N GLN A 336 -15.96 1.09 -13.29
CA GLN A 336 -14.87 1.95 -13.76
C GLN A 336 -13.78 2.15 -12.71
N THR A 337 -14.09 2.16 -11.42
CA THR A 337 -13.08 2.27 -10.35
C THR A 337 -12.30 0.97 -10.15
N THR A 338 -12.88 -0.20 -10.42
CA THR A 338 -12.19 -1.49 -10.37
C THR A 338 -11.38 -1.82 -11.63
N ASP A 339 -11.55 -1.08 -12.73
CA ASP A 339 -10.83 -1.32 -13.99
C ASP A 339 -9.31 -1.12 -13.85
N ALA A 340 -8.84 -0.29 -12.90
CA ALA A 340 -7.41 -0.11 -12.62
C ALA A 340 -6.76 -1.41 -12.10
N ILE A 341 -7.45 -2.15 -11.23
CA ILE A 341 -6.97 -3.45 -10.70
C ILE A 341 -7.03 -4.52 -11.80
N ARG A 342 -8.10 -4.52 -12.60
CA ARG A 342 -8.21 -5.44 -13.74
C ARG A 342 -7.09 -5.22 -14.76
N ALA A 343 -6.68 -3.97 -14.98
CA ALA A 343 -5.55 -3.66 -15.83
C ALA A 343 -4.25 -4.27 -15.30
N LEU A 344 -4.01 -4.27 -13.97
CA LEU A 344 -2.88 -4.94 -13.36
C LEU A 344 -2.97 -6.48 -13.51
N ASN A 345 -4.13 -7.06 -13.30
CA ASN A 345 -4.34 -8.52 -13.53
C ASN A 345 -4.12 -8.93 -14.98
N ALA A 346 -4.47 -8.08 -15.96
CA ALA A 346 -4.25 -8.34 -17.38
C ALA A 346 -2.77 -8.30 -17.80
N LEU A 347 -1.87 -7.86 -16.91
CA LEU A 347 -0.42 -7.90 -17.15
C LEU A 347 0.18 -9.29 -16.99
N ARG A 348 -0.53 -10.21 -16.34
CA ARG A 348 -0.05 -11.55 -16.06
C ARG A 348 -0.20 -12.45 -17.29
N PRO A 349 0.90 -12.96 -17.87
CA PRO A 349 0.83 -13.94 -18.96
C PRO A 349 0.24 -15.28 -18.47
N ASP A 350 -0.49 -15.95 -19.33
CA ASP A 350 -1.06 -17.28 -19.02
C ASP A 350 -0.08 -18.43 -19.31
N ARG A 351 0.94 -18.16 -20.12
CA ARG A 351 1.91 -19.14 -20.62
C ARG A 351 3.32 -18.62 -20.45
N ALA A 352 4.26 -19.52 -20.32
CA ALA A 352 5.70 -19.24 -20.28
C ALA A 352 6.45 -20.19 -21.22
N ARG A 353 7.54 -19.71 -21.80
CA ARG A 353 8.45 -20.50 -22.62
C ARG A 353 9.61 -20.97 -21.75
N ILE A 354 9.72 -22.28 -21.54
CA ILE A 354 10.77 -22.87 -20.70
C ILE A 354 11.86 -23.51 -21.58
N ARG A 355 13.10 -23.49 -21.08
CA ARG A 355 14.23 -24.20 -21.66
C ARG A 355 14.17 -25.66 -21.18
N ALA A 356 14.02 -26.60 -22.11
CA ALA A 356 14.01 -28.04 -21.86
C ALA A 356 15.19 -28.71 -22.57
N GLY A 357 16.39 -28.67 -21.96
CA GLY A 357 17.64 -29.07 -22.59
C GLY A 357 18.06 -28.09 -23.70
N ALA A 358 18.12 -28.53 -24.94
CA ALA A 358 18.42 -27.72 -26.13
C ALA A 358 17.17 -27.09 -26.76
N ASP A 359 15.97 -27.55 -26.41
CA ASP A 359 14.71 -27.13 -27.00
C ASP A 359 13.97 -26.11 -26.13
N GLU A 360 13.17 -25.24 -26.77
CA GLU A 360 12.23 -24.35 -26.08
C GLU A 360 10.82 -24.95 -26.15
N ARG A 361 10.14 -24.98 -25.04
CA ARG A 361 8.76 -25.47 -24.95
C ARG A 361 7.86 -24.43 -24.29
N GLU A 362 6.74 -24.14 -24.91
CA GLU A 362 5.71 -23.28 -24.33
C GLU A 362 4.77 -24.11 -23.43
N VAL A 363 4.66 -23.69 -22.14
CA VAL A 363 3.87 -24.38 -21.13
C VAL A 363 2.92 -23.40 -20.45
N PRO A 364 1.78 -23.86 -19.91
CA PRO A 364 0.97 -23.05 -19.00
C PRO A 364 1.80 -22.58 -17.80
N LEU A 365 1.60 -21.35 -17.34
CA LEU A 365 2.36 -20.77 -16.22
C LEU A 365 2.26 -21.62 -14.94
N ALA A 366 1.15 -22.32 -14.73
CA ALA A 366 0.95 -23.25 -13.60
C ALA A 366 1.93 -24.45 -13.57
N GLN A 367 2.60 -24.76 -14.68
CA GLN A 367 3.60 -25.83 -14.78
C GLN A 367 5.03 -25.34 -14.51
N VAL A 368 5.26 -24.03 -14.47
CA VAL A 368 6.57 -23.45 -14.13
C VAL A 368 6.84 -23.62 -12.65
N ARG A 369 8.08 -23.93 -12.27
CA ARG A 369 8.53 -24.06 -10.87
C ARG A 369 9.68 -23.09 -10.60
N VAL A 370 9.91 -22.80 -9.34
CA VAL A 370 11.10 -22.08 -8.89
C VAL A 370 12.35 -22.84 -9.35
N GLY A 371 13.35 -22.13 -9.89
CA GLY A 371 14.55 -22.70 -10.51
C GLY A 371 14.40 -23.07 -11.99
N THR A 372 13.18 -23.03 -12.58
CA THR A 372 12.99 -23.24 -14.02
C THR A 372 13.57 -22.05 -14.80
N VAL A 373 14.29 -22.34 -15.89
CA VAL A 373 14.79 -21.31 -16.81
C VAL A 373 13.71 -20.97 -17.85
N VAL A 374 13.28 -19.72 -17.82
CA VAL A 374 12.25 -19.14 -18.70
C VAL A 374 12.91 -18.27 -19.75
N ILE A 375 12.54 -18.44 -21.02
CA ILE A 375 13.01 -17.62 -22.15
C ILE A 375 11.99 -16.52 -22.39
N VAL A 376 12.45 -15.27 -22.41
CA VAL A 376 11.63 -14.09 -22.70
C VAL A 376 12.18 -13.41 -23.95
N ARG A 377 11.41 -13.39 -25.03
CA ARG A 377 11.81 -12.80 -26.32
C ARG A 377 11.59 -11.28 -26.32
N PRO A 378 12.21 -10.55 -27.23
CA PRO A 378 11.95 -9.12 -27.42
C PRO A 378 10.45 -8.83 -27.60
N GLY A 379 9.95 -7.83 -26.87
CA GLY A 379 8.55 -7.43 -26.88
C GLY A 379 7.61 -8.33 -26.07
N GLU A 380 8.07 -9.47 -25.54
CA GLU A 380 7.26 -10.36 -24.69
C GLU A 380 7.21 -9.83 -23.23
N ARG A 381 6.14 -10.16 -22.53
CA ARG A 381 6.03 -9.91 -21.09
C ARG A 381 6.77 -10.97 -20.29
N VAL A 382 7.48 -10.55 -19.26
CA VAL A 382 8.13 -11.43 -18.29
C VAL A 382 7.06 -12.20 -17.51
N PRO A 383 7.02 -13.54 -17.56
CA PRO A 383 5.93 -14.31 -16.96
C PRO A 383 6.11 -14.65 -15.48
N VAL A 384 7.32 -14.52 -14.93
CA VAL A 384 7.70 -14.90 -13.56
C VAL A 384 8.64 -13.86 -12.97
N ASP A 385 8.76 -13.80 -11.65
CA ASP A 385 9.88 -13.10 -11.04
C ASP A 385 11.13 -13.99 -11.13
N GLY A 386 12.28 -13.39 -11.42
CA GLY A 386 13.50 -14.16 -11.58
C GLY A 386 14.76 -13.30 -11.68
N VAL A 387 15.89 -13.97 -11.91
CA VAL A 387 17.19 -13.36 -12.13
C VAL A 387 17.66 -13.73 -13.52
N ILE A 388 18.19 -12.75 -14.25
CA ILE A 388 18.71 -12.95 -15.60
C ILE A 388 19.93 -13.87 -15.54
N LEU A 389 19.85 -15.03 -16.19
CA LEU A 389 20.95 -15.98 -16.35
C LEU A 389 21.81 -15.61 -17.56
N GLU A 390 21.16 -15.24 -18.67
CA GLU A 390 21.80 -14.91 -19.94
C GLU A 390 21.03 -13.79 -20.64
N GLY A 391 21.75 -12.89 -21.31
CA GLY A 391 21.20 -11.81 -22.10
C GLY A 391 21.37 -10.43 -21.47
N ARG A 392 21.12 -9.41 -22.28
CA ARG A 392 21.10 -7.99 -21.90
C ARG A 392 20.00 -7.27 -22.68
N THR A 393 19.24 -6.43 -22.02
CA THR A 393 18.10 -5.73 -22.61
C THR A 393 17.75 -4.47 -21.81
N HIS A 394 16.78 -3.70 -22.32
CA HIS A 394 16.05 -2.71 -21.53
C HIS A 394 14.67 -3.28 -21.19
N ILE A 395 14.23 -3.17 -19.93
CA ILE A 395 12.93 -3.66 -19.48
C ILE A 395 12.04 -2.46 -19.12
N ASP A 396 10.85 -2.44 -19.71
CA ASP A 396 9.80 -1.49 -19.33
C ASP A 396 9.05 -2.03 -18.11
N GLU A 397 9.37 -1.47 -16.96
CA GLU A 397 8.74 -1.77 -15.67
C GLU A 397 7.69 -0.69 -15.29
N SER A 398 7.32 0.21 -16.21
CA SER A 398 6.49 1.40 -15.95
C SER A 398 5.12 1.09 -15.33
N LEU A 399 4.53 -0.04 -15.66
CA LEU A 399 3.25 -0.48 -15.11
C LEU A 399 3.33 -0.98 -13.67
N ILE A 400 4.53 -1.31 -13.19
CA ILE A 400 4.80 -1.82 -11.84
C ILE A 400 5.43 -0.71 -11.00
N THR A 401 6.48 -0.08 -11.52
CA THR A 401 7.24 0.96 -10.80
C THR A 401 6.67 2.37 -11.01
N GLY A 402 5.96 2.61 -12.12
CA GLY A 402 5.50 3.93 -12.54
C GLY A 402 6.58 4.77 -13.23
N GLU A 403 7.77 4.22 -13.53
CA GLU A 403 8.82 4.89 -14.29
C GLU A 403 8.59 4.75 -15.79
N SER A 404 8.65 5.89 -16.51
CA SER A 404 8.35 5.90 -17.95
C SER A 404 9.54 5.47 -18.82
N LEU A 405 10.75 5.39 -18.27
CA LEU A 405 11.95 5.02 -19.01
C LEU A 405 12.27 3.54 -18.79
N PRO A 406 12.54 2.78 -19.86
CA PRO A 406 13.02 1.41 -19.74
C PRO A 406 14.36 1.34 -18.99
N VAL A 407 14.47 0.37 -18.07
CA VAL A 407 15.64 0.16 -17.22
C VAL A 407 16.60 -0.82 -17.88
N PRO A 408 17.89 -0.49 -18.03
CA PRO A 408 18.88 -1.45 -18.55
C PRO A 408 19.07 -2.59 -17.56
N LYS A 409 19.05 -3.82 -18.05
CA LYS A 409 19.21 -5.06 -17.28
C LYS A 409 20.21 -6.00 -17.96
N GLN A 410 21.01 -6.67 -17.16
CA GLN A 410 22.05 -7.60 -17.60
C GLN A 410 22.06 -8.87 -16.73
N THR A 411 22.92 -9.82 -17.05
CA THR A 411 23.09 -11.05 -16.26
C THR A 411 23.33 -10.75 -14.80
N GLY A 412 22.57 -11.41 -13.93
CA GLY A 412 22.59 -11.20 -12.47
C GLY A 412 21.52 -10.23 -11.95
N ASP A 413 20.90 -9.43 -12.83
CA ASP A 413 19.84 -8.50 -12.42
C ASP A 413 18.50 -9.19 -12.24
N ALA A 414 17.71 -8.70 -11.28
CA ALA A 414 16.35 -9.16 -11.05
C ALA A 414 15.37 -8.59 -12.08
N VAL A 415 14.38 -9.42 -12.47
CA VAL A 415 13.26 -9.04 -13.34
C VAL A 415 11.94 -9.41 -12.69
N THR A 416 10.93 -8.59 -12.93
CA THR A 416 9.60 -8.71 -12.31
C THR A 416 8.56 -9.17 -13.32
N ALA A 417 7.69 -10.09 -12.89
CA ALA A 417 6.56 -10.57 -13.69
C ALA A 417 5.63 -9.42 -14.11
N GLY A 418 5.21 -9.41 -15.38
CA GLY A 418 4.36 -8.37 -15.95
C GLY A 418 5.09 -7.25 -16.68
N SER A 419 6.41 -7.07 -16.46
CA SER A 419 7.28 -6.14 -17.20
C SER A 419 7.39 -6.52 -18.69
N ILE A 420 7.70 -5.58 -19.55
CA ILE A 420 7.86 -5.83 -20.99
C ILE A 420 9.36 -5.85 -21.32
N ASN A 421 9.81 -6.94 -21.91
CA ASN A 421 11.17 -7.07 -22.40
C ASN A 421 11.37 -6.23 -23.68
N GLY A 422 12.44 -5.45 -23.73
CA GLY A 422 12.78 -4.61 -24.89
C GLY A 422 13.43 -5.38 -26.04
N GLU A 423 14.70 -5.14 -26.30
CA GLU A 423 15.38 -5.51 -27.56
C GLU A 423 16.10 -6.85 -27.51
N GLY A 424 16.57 -7.29 -26.35
CA GLY A 424 17.36 -8.51 -26.16
C GLY A 424 16.51 -9.73 -25.78
N ALA A 425 16.91 -10.94 -26.19
CA ALA A 425 16.35 -12.15 -25.63
C ALA A 425 16.98 -12.45 -24.27
N LEU A 426 16.17 -12.86 -23.30
CA LEU A 426 16.60 -13.17 -21.94
C LEU A 426 16.34 -14.63 -21.59
N ALA A 427 17.29 -15.23 -20.88
CA ALA A 427 17.06 -16.45 -20.12
C ALA A 427 16.99 -16.07 -18.63
N VAL A 428 15.88 -16.34 -17.98
CA VAL A 428 15.58 -15.93 -16.62
C VAL A 428 15.41 -17.16 -15.74
N THR A 429 16.17 -17.24 -14.64
CA THR A 429 15.96 -18.28 -13.61
C THR A 429 14.84 -17.82 -12.69
N THR A 430 13.77 -18.62 -12.62
CA THR A 430 12.57 -18.31 -11.83
C THR A 430 12.89 -18.29 -10.34
N THR A 431 12.56 -17.21 -9.63
CA THR A 431 12.67 -17.06 -8.17
C THR A 431 11.31 -17.10 -7.48
N ALA A 432 10.24 -16.58 -8.09
CA ALA A 432 8.89 -16.66 -7.57
C ALA A 432 7.85 -16.85 -8.68
N ILE A 433 6.76 -17.56 -8.34
CA ILE A 433 5.67 -17.91 -9.26
C ILE A 433 4.30 -17.65 -8.63
N GLY A 434 3.28 -17.49 -9.46
CA GLY A 434 1.87 -17.46 -9.02
C GLY A 434 1.58 -16.36 -8.02
N ALA A 435 1.11 -16.74 -6.84
CA ALA A 435 0.74 -15.83 -5.75
C ALA A 435 1.95 -15.14 -5.08
N GLU A 436 3.14 -15.70 -5.21
CA GLU A 436 4.36 -15.19 -4.58
C GLU A 436 5.07 -14.13 -5.43
N THR A 437 4.64 -13.92 -6.68
CA THR A 437 5.21 -12.88 -7.54
C THR A 437 4.93 -11.47 -6.99
N THR A 438 5.85 -10.55 -7.23
CA THR A 438 5.72 -9.13 -6.84
C THR A 438 4.42 -8.53 -7.37
N LEU A 439 4.07 -8.79 -8.64
CA LEU A 439 2.80 -8.34 -9.22
C LEU A 439 1.59 -8.91 -8.48
N ALA A 440 1.57 -10.18 -8.10
CA ALA A 440 0.48 -10.78 -7.34
C ALA A 440 0.37 -10.19 -5.93
N ARG A 441 1.50 -9.88 -5.28
CA ARG A 441 1.53 -9.18 -3.98
C ARG A 441 0.97 -7.76 -4.08
N ILE A 442 1.32 -7.01 -5.12
CA ILE A 442 0.77 -5.68 -5.40
C ILE A 442 -0.76 -5.75 -5.56
N ILE A 443 -1.25 -6.67 -6.37
CA ILE A 443 -2.68 -6.85 -6.60
C ILE A 443 -3.39 -7.16 -5.29
N ARG A 444 -2.90 -8.09 -4.48
CA ARG A 444 -3.48 -8.40 -3.15
C ARG A 444 -3.50 -7.20 -2.21
N LEU A 445 -2.42 -6.41 -2.15
CA LEU A 445 -2.39 -5.20 -1.32
C LEU A 445 -3.47 -4.19 -1.75
N VAL A 446 -3.65 -3.99 -3.07
CA VAL A 446 -4.69 -3.08 -3.58
C VAL A 446 -6.10 -3.63 -3.34
N GLU A 447 -6.32 -4.94 -3.47
CA GLU A 447 -7.60 -5.61 -3.17
C GLU A 447 -7.91 -5.54 -1.67
N SER A 448 -6.93 -5.80 -0.81
CA SER A 448 -7.06 -5.66 0.65
C SER A 448 -7.42 -4.23 1.06
N ALA A 449 -6.77 -3.23 0.45
CA ALA A 449 -7.08 -1.81 0.70
C ALA A 449 -8.56 -1.46 0.41
N GLN A 450 -9.21 -2.21 -0.47
CA GLN A 450 -10.61 -2.01 -0.84
C GLN A 450 -11.58 -2.86 -0.02
N ALA A 451 -11.08 -3.91 0.64
CA ALA A 451 -11.93 -4.83 1.42
C ALA A 451 -12.31 -4.24 2.79
N GLU A 452 -11.42 -3.50 3.43
CA GLU A 452 -11.65 -2.94 4.76
C GLU A 452 -12.39 -1.60 4.73
N LYS A 453 -13.26 -1.39 5.74
CA LYS A 453 -14.02 -0.14 5.88
C LYS A 453 -13.24 0.91 6.66
N ALA A 454 -13.07 2.08 6.07
CA ALA A 454 -12.53 3.24 6.77
C ALA A 454 -13.40 3.64 7.99
N PRO A 455 -12.82 4.24 9.05
CA PRO A 455 -13.57 4.76 10.19
C PRO A 455 -14.71 5.70 9.78
N ILE A 456 -14.49 6.59 8.82
CA ILE A 456 -15.52 7.48 8.29
C ILE A 456 -16.67 6.72 7.64
N GLN A 457 -16.41 5.60 6.97
CA GLN A 457 -17.47 4.78 6.37
C GLN A 457 -18.33 4.12 7.45
N ARG A 458 -17.74 3.63 8.54
CA ARG A 458 -18.47 3.07 9.70
C ARG A 458 -19.40 4.12 10.33
N LEU A 459 -18.95 5.39 10.39
CA LEU A 459 -19.77 6.50 10.87
C LEU A 459 -20.98 6.75 9.95
N VAL A 460 -20.73 6.80 8.64
CA VAL A 460 -21.79 7.00 7.61
C VAL A 460 -22.81 5.87 7.66
N ASP A 461 -22.38 4.63 7.85
CA ASP A 461 -23.26 3.46 7.97
C ASP A 461 -24.17 3.60 9.20
N ARG A 462 -23.63 4.03 10.35
CA ARG A 462 -24.41 4.27 11.59
C ARG A 462 -25.43 5.39 11.42
N VAL A 463 -25.05 6.48 10.75
CA VAL A 463 -25.98 7.57 10.43
C VAL A 463 -27.13 7.04 9.57
N SER A 464 -26.82 6.21 8.55
CA SER A 464 -27.82 5.62 7.65
C SER A 464 -28.83 4.71 8.39
N GLU A 465 -28.42 4.01 9.45
CA GLU A 465 -29.28 3.14 10.25
C GLU A 465 -30.37 3.93 10.99
N ILE A 466 -30.01 5.12 11.49
CA ILE A 466 -30.96 6.01 12.20
C ILE A 466 -31.82 6.80 11.22
N PHE A 467 -31.26 7.15 10.05
CA PHE A 467 -31.88 8.05 9.09
C PHE A 467 -33.19 7.50 8.51
N VAL A 468 -33.26 6.22 8.14
CA VAL A 468 -34.46 5.63 7.51
C VAL A 468 -35.67 5.63 8.45
N PRO A 469 -35.59 5.18 9.73
CA PRO A 469 -36.69 5.32 10.67
C PRO A 469 -37.11 6.77 10.90
N ALA A 470 -36.16 7.71 11.00
CA ALA A 470 -36.49 9.13 11.18
C ALA A 470 -37.29 9.69 9.99
N ILE A 471 -36.95 9.31 8.76
CA ILE A 471 -37.68 9.74 7.55
C ILE A 471 -39.11 9.17 7.51
N LEU A 472 -39.29 7.92 7.92
CA LEU A 472 -40.65 7.34 8.01
C LEU A 472 -41.52 8.12 9.01
N VAL A 473 -40.96 8.57 10.12
CA VAL A 473 -41.67 9.43 11.09
C VAL A 473 -41.98 10.80 10.47
N ILE A 474 -41.01 11.44 9.80
CA ILE A 474 -41.18 12.73 9.16
C ILE A 474 -42.29 12.64 8.08
N ALA A 475 -42.28 11.58 7.25
CA ALA A 475 -43.31 11.37 6.23
C ALA A 475 -44.71 11.16 6.85
N ALA A 476 -44.78 10.40 7.96
CA ALA A 476 -46.03 10.22 8.71
C ALA A 476 -46.54 11.53 9.33
N LEU A 477 -45.63 12.34 9.89
CA LEU A 477 -45.96 13.67 10.42
C LEU A 477 -46.37 14.65 9.31
N THR A 478 -45.75 14.59 8.12
CA THR A 478 -46.14 15.37 6.96
C THR A 478 -47.55 15.01 6.51
N LEU A 479 -47.85 13.71 6.39
CA LEU A 479 -49.20 13.22 6.06
C LEU A 479 -50.22 13.72 7.08
N ALA A 480 -49.99 13.50 8.37
CA ALA A 480 -50.90 13.91 9.42
C ALA A 480 -51.08 15.44 9.48
N GLY A 481 -50.00 16.21 9.34
CA GLY A 481 -50.02 17.67 9.34
C GLY A 481 -50.88 18.24 8.21
N TRP A 482 -50.78 17.76 6.99
CA TRP A 482 -51.57 18.18 5.86
C TRP A 482 -53.05 17.78 5.97
N LEU A 483 -53.33 16.57 6.54
CA LEU A 483 -54.72 16.16 6.82
C LEU A 483 -55.36 17.03 7.91
N ILE A 484 -54.65 17.38 8.99
CA ILE A 484 -55.12 18.27 10.05
C ILE A 484 -55.30 19.69 9.53
N ALA A 485 -54.47 20.16 8.60
CA ALA A 485 -54.60 21.47 7.97
C ALA A 485 -55.79 21.57 7.00
N GLY A 486 -56.53 20.45 6.80
CA GLY A 486 -57.71 20.43 5.91
C GLY A 486 -57.38 20.29 4.40
N ALA A 487 -56.14 20.00 4.07
CA ALA A 487 -55.78 19.65 2.69
C ALA A 487 -56.37 18.27 2.34
N GLY A 488 -56.83 18.09 1.12
CA GLY A 488 -57.39 16.81 0.68
C GLY A 488 -56.42 15.65 0.87
N GLY A 489 -56.92 14.43 1.03
CA GLY A 489 -56.09 13.22 1.23
C GLY A 489 -55.02 13.01 0.16
N GLU A 490 -55.32 13.40 -1.07
CA GLU A 490 -54.43 13.39 -2.22
C GLU A 490 -53.14 14.22 -1.98
N THR A 491 -53.32 15.54 -1.67
CA THR A 491 -52.17 16.45 -1.39
C THR A 491 -51.35 15.96 -0.23
N ALA A 492 -51.98 15.47 0.82
CA ALA A 492 -51.30 14.95 2.00
C ALA A 492 -50.41 13.72 1.67
N ILE A 493 -50.98 12.79 0.87
CA ILE A 493 -50.22 11.59 0.43
C ILE A 493 -49.10 11.98 -0.52
N LEU A 494 -49.31 12.86 -1.50
CA LEU A 494 -48.27 13.27 -2.45
C LEU A 494 -47.07 13.96 -1.75
N ASN A 495 -47.32 14.82 -0.76
CA ASN A 495 -46.29 15.48 0.01
C ASN A 495 -45.51 14.47 0.88
N ALA A 496 -46.20 13.52 1.50
CA ALA A 496 -45.54 12.43 2.21
C ALA A 496 -44.69 11.53 1.29
N VAL A 497 -45.20 11.23 0.07
CA VAL A 497 -44.47 10.50 -0.97
C VAL A 497 -43.23 11.28 -1.41
N ALA A 498 -43.34 12.59 -1.64
CA ALA A 498 -42.23 13.44 -2.00
C ALA A 498 -41.11 13.40 -0.91
N VAL A 499 -41.49 13.42 0.38
CA VAL A 499 -40.57 13.26 1.50
C VAL A 499 -39.87 11.88 1.46
N LEU A 500 -40.60 10.79 1.25
CA LEU A 500 -40.02 9.44 1.17
C LEU A 500 -39.08 9.29 0.00
N VAL A 501 -39.36 9.89 -1.13
CA VAL A 501 -38.55 9.80 -2.36
C VAL A 501 -37.29 10.63 -2.22
N ILE A 502 -37.36 11.92 -1.85
CA ILE A 502 -36.18 12.80 -1.74
C ILE A 502 -35.21 12.34 -0.66
N ALA A 503 -35.72 11.75 0.40
CA ALA A 503 -34.92 11.30 1.54
C ALA A 503 -34.14 10.00 1.28
N CYS A 504 -34.17 9.45 0.07
CA CYS A 504 -33.35 8.28 -0.23
C CYS A 504 -31.85 8.60 -0.15
N PRO A 505 -31.07 8.02 0.79
CA PRO A 505 -29.65 8.30 0.92
C PRO A 505 -28.81 7.50 -0.09
N CYS A 506 -29.25 7.47 -1.37
CA CYS A 506 -28.65 6.61 -2.40
C CYS A 506 -27.17 6.93 -2.64
N ALA A 507 -26.80 8.22 -2.67
CA ALA A 507 -25.45 8.69 -2.89
C ALA A 507 -24.53 8.49 -1.67
N LEU A 508 -25.10 8.47 -0.45
CA LEU A 508 -24.34 8.42 0.79
C LEU A 508 -23.54 7.12 0.94
N GLY A 509 -24.11 5.97 0.56
CA GLY A 509 -23.46 4.68 0.61
C GLY A 509 -22.26 4.55 -0.35
N LEU A 510 -22.14 5.45 -1.35
CA LEU A 510 -21.05 5.48 -2.32
C LEU A 510 -20.03 6.60 -2.09
N ALA A 511 -20.39 7.61 -1.31
CA ALA A 511 -19.59 8.82 -1.14
C ALA A 511 -18.14 8.54 -0.73
N THR A 512 -17.95 7.63 0.23
CA THR A 512 -16.63 7.22 0.73
C THR A 512 -15.99 6.13 -0.13
N PRO A 513 -16.63 4.97 -0.41
CA PRO A 513 -15.97 3.89 -1.15
C PRO A 513 -15.51 4.30 -2.56
N ALA A 514 -16.32 5.09 -3.28
CA ALA A 514 -15.96 5.53 -4.63
C ALA A 514 -14.70 6.40 -4.65
N ALA A 515 -14.55 7.29 -3.67
CA ALA A 515 -13.36 8.13 -3.55
C ALA A 515 -12.12 7.32 -3.13
N ILE A 516 -12.25 6.41 -2.16
CA ILE A 516 -11.16 5.52 -1.73
C ILE A 516 -10.68 4.66 -2.90
N MET A 517 -11.59 3.97 -3.60
CA MET A 517 -11.23 3.12 -4.75
C MET A 517 -10.56 3.92 -5.87
N ALA A 518 -11.05 5.13 -6.17
CA ALA A 518 -10.43 6.00 -7.16
C ALA A 518 -9.03 6.45 -6.71
N GLY A 519 -8.89 6.88 -5.45
CA GLY A 519 -7.64 7.36 -4.87
C GLY A 519 -6.57 6.27 -4.78
N THR A 520 -6.90 5.10 -4.21
CA THR A 520 -5.97 3.97 -4.10
C THR A 520 -5.57 3.42 -5.47
N GLY A 521 -6.53 3.35 -6.42
CA GLY A 521 -6.25 2.90 -7.77
C GLY A 521 -5.35 3.87 -8.56
N VAL A 522 -5.45 5.17 -8.31
CA VAL A 522 -4.53 6.17 -8.89
C VAL A 522 -3.18 6.14 -8.20
N ALA A 523 -3.13 6.05 -6.86
CA ALA A 523 -1.92 5.92 -6.07
C ALA A 523 -1.08 4.71 -6.55
N ALA A 524 -1.71 3.55 -6.71
CA ALA A 524 -1.05 2.32 -7.16
C ALA A 524 -0.38 2.48 -8.54
N ARG A 525 -1.03 3.17 -9.50
CA ARG A 525 -0.44 3.44 -10.82
C ARG A 525 0.78 4.37 -10.77
N HIS A 526 0.95 5.11 -9.67
CA HIS A 526 2.11 5.98 -9.45
C HIS A 526 3.12 5.36 -8.47
N GLY A 527 3.04 4.04 -8.23
CA GLY A 527 3.97 3.32 -7.37
C GLY A 527 3.74 3.53 -5.88
N VAL A 528 2.56 4.01 -5.46
CA VAL A 528 2.16 4.18 -4.06
C VAL A 528 1.08 3.17 -3.72
N LEU A 529 1.41 2.13 -2.94
CA LEU A 529 0.48 1.12 -2.49
C LEU A 529 -0.03 1.46 -1.07
N ILE A 530 -1.32 1.61 -0.93
CA ILE A 530 -1.98 1.89 0.35
C ILE A 530 -2.61 0.58 0.83
N LYS A 531 -2.26 0.10 2.02
CA LYS A 531 -2.64 -1.20 2.55
C LYS A 531 -4.12 -1.29 2.92
N ASP A 532 -4.68 -0.20 3.45
CA ASP A 532 -6.07 -0.16 3.89
C ASP A 532 -6.64 1.26 3.84
N ALA A 533 -7.94 1.35 3.98
CA ALA A 533 -8.66 2.62 3.95
C ALA A 533 -8.38 3.50 5.19
N GLU A 534 -7.96 2.91 6.30
CA GLU A 534 -7.57 3.61 7.52
C GLU A 534 -6.22 4.31 7.34
N ALA A 535 -5.25 3.65 6.71
CA ALA A 535 -3.96 4.25 6.35
C ALA A 535 -4.14 5.50 5.47
N LEU A 536 -5.05 5.44 4.48
CA LEU A 536 -5.38 6.60 3.65
C LEU A 536 -6.01 7.73 4.48
N GLU A 537 -6.90 7.39 5.44
CA GLU A 537 -7.53 8.37 6.32
C GLU A 537 -6.54 8.98 7.30
N ILE A 538 -5.53 8.24 7.79
CA ILE A 538 -4.49 8.76 8.67
C ILE A 538 -3.48 9.60 7.89
N ALA A 539 -3.05 9.15 6.72
CA ALA A 539 -2.03 9.81 5.91
C ALA A 539 -2.37 11.27 5.56
N HIS A 540 -3.65 11.63 5.36
CA HIS A 540 -4.03 13.00 5.07
C HIS A 540 -3.78 13.97 6.25
N ARG A 541 -3.70 13.46 7.48
CA ARG A 541 -3.54 14.23 8.72
C ARG A 541 -2.09 14.35 9.16
N VAL A 542 -1.15 13.71 8.45
CA VAL A 542 0.28 13.73 8.79
C VAL A 542 0.80 15.15 8.87
N THR A 543 1.49 15.46 9.98
CA THR A 543 2.14 16.73 10.27
C THR A 543 3.65 16.60 10.40
N ILE A 544 4.16 15.39 10.66
CA ILE A 544 5.57 15.07 10.80
C ILE A 544 5.88 13.80 10.04
N VAL A 545 6.96 13.80 9.27
CA VAL A 545 7.54 12.60 8.67
C VAL A 545 8.91 12.36 9.27
N ALA A 546 9.07 11.26 9.98
CA ALA A 546 10.35 10.78 10.44
C ALA A 546 10.94 9.86 9.36
N PHE A 547 12.14 10.14 8.92
CA PHE A 547 12.86 9.35 7.93
C PHE A 547 13.98 8.55 8.58
N ASP A 548 14.10 7.28 8.24
CA ASP A 548 15.38 6.59 8.38
C ASP A 548 16.38 7.14 7.38
N LYS A 549 17.67 7.04 7.69
CA LYS A 549 18.74 7.48 6.79
C LYS A 549 19.02 6.46 5.70
N THR A 550 19.47 5.28 6.12
CA THR A 550 20.10 4.27 5.26
C THR A 550 19.05 3.55 4.40
N GLY A 551 19.25 3.47 3.07
CA GLY A 551 18.28 2.85 2.15
C GLY A 551 17.03 3.69 1.88
N THR A 552 16.70 4.63 2.77
CA THR A 552 15.53 5.52 2.65
C THR A 552 15.89 6.86 2.02
N LEU A 553 16.67 7.71 2.69
CA LEU A 553 17.15 8.99 2.13
C LEU A 553 18.47 8.83 1.36
N THR A 554 19.18 7.75 1.59
CA THR A 554 20.43 7.40 0.95
C THR A 554 20.28 6.10 0.16
N LEU A 555 21.26 5.78 -0.70
CA LEU A 555 21.24 4.56 -1.53
C LEU A 555 21.40 3.27 -0.72
N GLY A 556 21.87 3.35 0.54
CA GLY A 556 22.12 2.19 1.39
C GLY A 556 23.33 1.36 0.95
N GLN A 557 24.10 1.88 0.03
CA GLN A 557 25.32 1.27 -0.47
C GLN A 557 26.47 2.23 -0.20
N PRO A 558 27.48 1.82 0.60
CA PRO A 558 28.65 2.66 0.82
C PRO A 558 29.36 2.90 -0.52
N SER A 559 29.67 4.16 -0.77
CA SER A 559 30.48 4.60 -1.90
C SER A 559 31.76 5.25 -1.40
N MET A 560 32.80 5.23 -2.22
CA MET A 560 34.05 5.89 -1.93
C MET A 560 33.89 7.41 -2.11
N THR A 561 33.87 8.17 -0.99
CA THR A 561 33.67 9.63 -0.97
C THR A 561 34.97 10.40 -1.10
N ALA A 562 36.08 9.86 -0.61
CA ALA A 562 37.42 10.44 -0.77
C ALA A 562 38.45 9.34 -0.90
N PHE A 563 39.50 9.61 -1.69
CA PHE A 563 40.66 8.75 -1.84
C PHE A 563 41.88 9.63 -1.97
N GLU A 564 42.79 9.55 -1.01
CA GLU A 564 44.00 10.38 -0.96
C GLU A 564 45.23 9.50 -0.81
N PRO A 565 46.11 9.43 -1.84
CA PRO A 565 47.34 8.69 -1.77
C PRO A 565 48.38 9.40 -0.90
N ALA A 566 49.29 8.64 -0.32
CA ALA A 566 50.46 9.18 0.37
C ALA A 566 51.39 9.89 -0.61
N ASN A 567 52.24 10.82 -0.11
CA ASN A 567 53.17 11.54 -0.94
C ASN A 567 54.11 10.59 -1.70
N GLY A 568 54.21 10.82 -3.02
CA GLY A 568 55.07 10.04 -3.93
C GLY A 568 54.37 8.86 -4.63
N MET A 569 53.11 8.62 -4.39
CA MET A 569 52.30 7.61 -5.09
C MET A 569 51.23 8.29 -5.93
N SER A 570 50.98 7.84 -7.15
CA SER A 570 49.90 8.33 -7.97
C SER A 570 48.54 7.81 -7.46
N ARG A 571 47.48 8.56 -7.69
CA ARG A 571 46.12 8.15 -7.30
C ARG A 571 45.74 6.83 -8.02
N ASN A 572 46.06 6.70 -9.30
CA ASN A 572 45.75 5.52 -10.09
C ASN A 572 46.45 4.26 -9.59
N GLU A 573 47.75 4.38 -9.24
CA GLU A 573 48.52 3.29 -8.69
C GLU A 573 47.96 2.86 -7.31
N ALA A 574 47.71 3.80 -6.41
CA ALA A 574 47.19 3.50 -5.07
C ALA A 574 45.82 2.84 -5.15
N LEU A 575 44.94 3.31 -6.06
CA LEU A 575 43.59 2.76 -6.25
C LEU A 575 43.64 1.36 -6.87
N ALA A 576 44.55 1.10 -7.82
CA ALA A 576 44.76 -0.22 -8.39
C ALA A 576 45.22 -1.23 -7.32
N LEU A 577 46.13 -0.83 -6.41
CA LEU A 577 46.56 -1.65 -5.27
C LEU A 577 45.44 -1.92 -4.29
N ALA A 578 44.59 -0.90 -3.98
CA ALA A 578 43.43 -1.04 -3.11
C ALA A 578 42.38 -2.00 -3.74
N ALA A 579 42.14 -1.90 -5.04
CA ALA A 579 41.24 -2.80 -5.78
C ALA A 579 41.81 -4.25 -5.79
N ALA A 580 43.10 -4.42 -5.97
CA ALA A 580 43.74 -5.73 -5.92
C ALA A 580 43.56 -6.44 -4.56
N VAL A 581 43.66 -5.71 -3.44
CA VAL A 581 43.44 -6.25 -2.07
C VAL A 581 41.98 -6.61 -1.87
N GLN A 582 41.05 -5.84 -2.41
CA GLN A 582 39.61 -5.99 -2.15
C GLN A 582 38.85 -6.91 -3.14
N ARG A 583 39.45 -7.26 -4.27
CA ARG A 583 38.84 -8.06 -5.35
C ARG A 583 38.22 -9.38 -4.92
N HIS A 584 38.75 -9.98 -3.85
CA HIS A 584 38.33 -11.28 -3.32
C HIS A 584 37.42 -11.18 -2.10
N SER A 585 36.88 -9.97 -1.82
CA SER A 585 36.01 -9.71 -0.66
C SER A 585 34.63 -9.28 -1.11
N ASP A 586 33.58 -9.97 -0.60
CA ASP A 586 32.18 -9.60 -0.86
C ASP A 586 31.66 -8.48 0.06
N HIS A 587 32.53 -7.93 0.91
CA HIS A 587 32.14 -6.88 1.84
C HIS A 587 31.69 -5.60 1.08
N PRO A 588 30.63 -4.88 1.52
CA PRO A 588 30.14 -3.68 0.82
C PRO A 588 31.21 -2.61 0.56
N LEU A 589 32.12 -2.38 1.51
CA LEU A 589 33.24 -1.44 1.33
C LEU A 589 34.24 -1.94 0.28
N ALA A 590 34.41 -3.24 0.15
CA ALA A 590 35.29 -3.82 -0.88
C ALA A 590 34.74 -3.59 -2.27
N ARG A 591 33.42 -3.82 -2.45
CA ARG A 591 32.73 -3.53 -3.70
C ARG A 591 32.80 -2.04 -4.07
N ALA A 592 32.70 -1.13 -3.09
CA ALA A 592 32.85 0.30 -3.33
C ALA A 592 34.22 0.68 -3.89
N VAL A 593 35.30 0.05 -3.41
CA VAL A 593 36.65 0.30 -3.94
C VAL A 593 36.82 -0.25 -5.36
N VAL A 594 36.35 -1.48 -5.61
CA VAL A 594 36.43 -2.12 -6.92
C VAL A 594 35.60 -1.34 -7.96
N SER A 595 34.37 -0.97 -7.64
CA SER A 595 33.52 -0.14 -8.51
C SER A 595 34.12 1.23 -8.82
N ALA A 596 34.75 1.86 -7.83
CA ALA A 596 35.42 3.15 -8.07
C ALA A 596 36.60 3.03 -9.01
N TYR A 597 37.35 1.92 -8.93
CA TYR A 597 38.43 1.61 -9.87
C TYR A 597 37.89 1.34 -11.29
N GLU A 598 36.84 0.52 -11.42
CA GLU A 598 36.20 0.20 -12.71
C GLU A 598 35.62 1.43 -13.41
N ALA A 599 34.98 2.32 -12.65
CA ALA A 599 34.46 3.60 -13.17
C ALA A 599 35.61 4.47 -13.75
N GLN A 600 36.76 4.48 -13.09
CA GLN A 600 37.92 5.26 -13.58
C GLN A 600 38.48 4.70 -14.86
N ILE A 601 38.49 3.37 -15.06
CA ILE A 601 38.88 2.72 -16.33
C ILE A 601 37.88 3.04 -17.43
N GLY A 602 36.56 2.99 -17.15
CA GLY A 602 35.50 3.31 -18.09
C GLY A 602 35.59 4.73 -18.62
N HIS A 603 35.87 5.71 -17.77
CA HIS A 603 36.08 7.10 -18.21
C HIS A 603 37.33 7.26 -19.11
N ALA A 604 38.42 6.60 -18.76
CA ALA A 604 39.65 6.67 -19.59
C ALA A 604 39.49 6.01 -20.98
N SER A 605 38.64 4.99 -21.11
CA SER A 605 38.35 4.35 -22.38
C SER A 605 37.44 5.18 -23.29
N VAL A 606 36.51 5.96 -22.71
CA VAL A 606 35.61 6.86 -23.45
C VAL A 606 36.37 8.09 -23.97
N GLU A 607 37.23 8.71 -23.16
CA GLU A 607 38.09 9.83 -23.61
C GLU A 607 39.05 9.43 -24.73
N ASN A 608 39.60 8.20 -24.69
CA ASN A 608 40.46 7.69 -25.77
C ASN A 608 39.67 7.34 -27.04
N ALA A 609 38.39 6.99 -26.95
CA ALA A 609 37.53 6.72 -28.10
C ALA A 609 37.06 8.01 -28.82
N GLU A 610 36.95 9.13 -28.12
CA GLU A 610 36.61 10.42 -28.76
C GLU A 610 37.78 11.12 -29.44
N VAL A 611 39.01 10.74 -29.14
CA VAL A 611 40.22 11.35 -29.76
C VAL A 611 40.63 10.65 -31.06
N GLU A 612 40.26 9.39 -31.30
CA GLU A 612 40.65 8.67 -32.53
C GLU A 612 40.00 9.14 -33.87
N PRO A 613 38.71 9.57 -33.93
CA PRO A 613 38.15 9.98 -35.21
C PRO A 613 38.69 11.33 -35.78
N GLY A 614 39.20 12.18 -34.89
CA GLY A 614 39.74 13.50 -35.31
C GLY A 614 41.18 13.48 -35.83
N ALA A 615 42.01 12.57 -35.32
CA ALA A 615 43.42 12.49 -35.71
C ALA A 615 43.62 11.84 -37.10
N ALA A 616 42.78 10.89 -37.47
CA ALA A 616 42.80 10.20 -38.75
C ALA A 616 42.36 11.11 -39.93
N LEU A 617 41.44 12.06 -39.70
CA LEU A 617 41.01 13.02 -40.73
C LEU A 617 42.04 14.14 -40.96
N ALA A 618 42.81 14.52 -39.96
CA ALA A 618 43.86 15.54 -40.07
C ALA A 618 45.12 15.02 -40.80
N ALA A 619 45.40 13.72 -40.71
CA ALA A 619 46.51 13.07 -41.41
C ALA A 619 46.21 12.83 -42.92
N ALA A 620 44.94 12.67 -43.29
CA ALA A 620 44.55 12.46 -44.70
C ALA A 620 44.47 13.74 -45.52
N ALA A 621 44.47 14.92 -44.89
CA ALA A 621 44.38 16.22 -45.60
C ALA A 621 45.73 16.90 -45.89
N SER A 622 46.89 16.31 -45.50
CA SER A 622 48.20 16.92 -45.60
C SER A 622 49.14 16.29 -46.62
N THR A 623 48.63 15.52 -47.62
CA THR A 623 49.41 15.10 -48.77
C THR A 623 49.17 15.98 -49.95
N SER A 624 49.80 17.16 -49.93
CA SER A 624 50.08 17.96 -51.17
C SER A 624 51.57 18.23 -51.24
N PRO A 625 52.28 17.97 -52.41
CA PRO A 625 53.71 18.05 -52.46
C PRO A 625 54.13 19.48 -52.83
N ASN A 626 54.57 20.24 -51.89
CA ASN A 626 55.54 21.35 -52.04
C ASN A 626 55.58 22.25 -50.80
N ALA A 627 56.59 22.03 -49.98
CA ALA A 627 57.27 23.08 -49.20
C ALA A 627 58.45 22.46 -48.43
N THR A 628 59.60 22.77 -48.85
CA THR A 628 60.87 22.55 -48.16
C THR A 628 61.04 23.46 -46.98
N ALA A 629 61.67 22.88 -45.94
CA ALA A 629 62.32 23.51 -44.82
C ALA A 629 61.45 23.91 -43.58
N THR A 630 61.81 23.25 -42.50
CA THR A 630 61.98 23.54 -41.06
C THR A 630 61.30 22.55 -40.18
N ASN A 631 61.97 21.47 -39.96
CA ASN A 631 61.52 20.38 -39.10
C ASN A 631 62.44 20.35 -37.86
N SER A 632 62.16 21.18 -36.83
CA SER A 632 62.80 21.01 -35.49
C SER A 632 61.96 21.36 -34.30
N SER A 633 60.75 21.92 -34.52
CA SER A 633 59.85 22.26 -33.37
C SER A 633 58.59 21.40 -33.25
N ALA A 634 58.31 20.50 -34.19
CA ALA A 634 57.15 19.60 -34.11
C ALA A 634 57.37 18.32 -33.27
N ASN A 635 58.62 17.81 -33.30
CA ASN A 635 58.94 16.60 -32.50
C ASN A 635 58.93 16.81 -31.01
N SER A 636 59.27 18.01 -30.49
CA SER A 636 59.26 18.29 -29.06
C SER A 636 57.82 18.45 -28.48
N ARG A 637 56.81 18.72 -29.33
CA ARG A 637 55.41 18.79 -28.90
C ARG A 637 54.74 17.42 -28.94
N ALA A 638 55.07 16.57 -29.93
CA ALA A 638 54.60 15.21 -30.04
C ALA A 638 55.12 14.32 -28.86
N ASP A 639 56.39 14.46 -28.49
CA ASP A 639 57.00 13.75 -27.38
C ASP A 639 56.46 14.21 -26.03
N ARG A 640 56.10 15.49 -25.86
CA ARG A 640 55.42 15.98 -24.63
C ARG A 640 53.97 15.56 -24.57
N ALA A 641 53.24 15.42 -25.69
CA ALA A 641 51.89 14.91 -25.73
C ALA A 641 51.83 13.40 -25.46
N HIS A 642 52.80 12.62 -25.97
CA HIS A 642 52.96 11.20 -25.69
C HIS A 642 53.34 10.93 -24.23
N SER A 643 54.20 11.76 -23.60
CA SER A 643 54.54 11.67 -22.17
C SER A 643 53.38 12.01 -21.27
N ALA A 644 52.52 13.00 -21.63
CA ALA A 644 51.33 13.36 -20.85
C ALA A 644 50.21 12.31 -20.96
N ILE A 645 50.09 11.66 -22.15
CA ILE A 645 49.08 10.57 -22.34
C ILE A 645 49.55 9.30 -21.65
N ALA A 646 50.87 9.01 -21.55
CA ALA A 646 51.39 7.86 -20.79
C ALA A 646 51.17 7.98 -19.27
N GLU A 647 51.03 9.20 -18.71
CA GLU A 647 50.70 9.44 -17.31
C GLU A 647 49.21 9.26 -16.97
N ALA A 648 48.32 9.25 -17.98
CA ALA A 648 46.86 9.19 -17.80
C ALA A 648 46.25 7.78 -17.99
N ALA A 649 47.00 6.77 -18.42
CA ALA A 649 46.46 5.42 -18.56
C ALA A 649 46.22 4.77 -17.19
N PRO A 650 45.04 4.17 -16.93
CA PRO A 650 44.78 3.48 -15.69
C PRO A 650 45.76 2.33 -15.51
N ALA A 651 46.40 2.24 -14.34
CA ALA A 651 47.29 1.13 -14.02
C ALA A 651 46.47 -0.18 -13.99
N ALA A 652 46.94 -1.23 -14.68
CA ALA A 652 46.30 -2.53 -14.63
C ALA A 652 46.22 -3.04 -13.16
N VAL A 653 45.13 -3.74 -12.78
CA VAL A 653 45.04 -4.33 -11.42
C VAL A 653 46.16 -5.34 -11.23
N PRO A 654 47.02 -5.12 -10.24
CA PRO A 654 48.08 -6.05 -9.93
C PRO A 654 47.55 -7.44 -9.49
N HIS A 655 48.35 -8.48 -9.70
CA HIS A 655 47.90 -9.82 -9.32
C HIS A 655 47.96 -9.98 -7.80
N SER A 656 46.82 -10.31 -7.17
CA SER A 656 46.72 -10.55 -5.73
C SER A 656 46.60 -12.05 -5.41
N THR A 657 47.30 -12.50 -4.40
CA THR A 657 47.25 -13.87 -3.87
C THR A 657 47.10 -13.85 -2.35
N ALA A 658 46.77 -15.00 -1.75
CA ALA A 658 46.67 -15.18 -0.29
C ALA A 658 45.76 -14.16 0.42
N ALA A 659 44.69 -13.72 -0.23
CA ALA A 659 43.74 -12.78 0.35
C ALA A 659 43.05 -13.40 1.59
N ARG A 660 43.05 -12.66 2.71
CA ARG A 660 42.53 -13.11 3.98
C ARG A 660 41.77 -11.99 4.70
N ALA A 661 40.56 -12.28 5.12
CA ALA A 661 39.81 -11.38 6.00
C ALA A 661 40.33 -11.45 7.43
N VAL A 662 40.59 -10.32 8.07
CA VAL A 662 40.95 -10.19 9.48
C VAL A 662 39.76 -9.62 10.24
N ALA A 663 39.12 -10.45 11.06
CA ALA A 663 37.87 -10.12 11.74
C ALA A 663 37.95 -8.80 12.50
N GLY A 664 37.03 -7.88 12.21
CA GLY A 664 36.92 -6.56 12.82
C GLY A 664 38.05 -5.58 12.48
N ARG A 665 38.92 -5.90 11.53
CA ARG A 665 40.09 -5.08 11.14
C ARG A 665 40.06 -4.70 9.65
N GLY A 666 39.93 -5.68 8.74
CA GLY A 666 39.94 -5.43 7.29
C GLY A 666 40.36 -6.66 6.50
N VAL A 667 41.03 -6.46 5.37
CA VAL A 667 41.51 -7.50 4.44
C VAL A 667 43.00 -7.34 4.22
N GLU A 668 43.72 -8.45 4.16
CA GLU A 668 45.15 -8.54 3.85
C GLU A 668 45.34 -9.42 2.62
N ALA A 669 46.26 -9.06 1.74
CA ALA A 669 46.58 -9.83 0.55
C ALA A 669 48.03 -9.60 0.14
N ASP A 670 48.64 -10.58 -0.54
CA ASP A 670 49.92 -10.41 -1.20
C ASP A 670 49.70 -9.91 -2.62
N VAL A 671 50.21 -8.72 -2.93
CA VAL A 671 50.08 -8.03 -4.22
C VAL A 671 51.49 -7.81 -4.77
N ASP A 672 51.83 -8.47 -5.88
CA ASP A 672 53.15 -8.43 -6.51
C ASP A 672 54.33 -8.62 -5.54
N GLY A 673 54.18 -9.59 -4.61
CA GLY A 673 55.22 -9.92 -3.62
C GLY A 673 55.29 -8.94 -2.43
N ARG A 674 54.31 -8.05 -2.27
CA ARG A 674 54.18 -7.14 -1.13
C ARG A 674 52.94 -7.48 -0.34
N THR A 675 53.06 -7.69 0.95
CA THR A 675 51.89 -7.87 1.83
C THR A 675 51.23 -6.52 2.06
N LEU A 676 50.05 -6.33 1.50
CA LEU A 676 49.23 -5.15 1.67
C LEU A 676 48.03 -5.46 2.56
N ALA A 677 47.59 -4.47 3.33
CA ALA A 677 46.43 -4.55 4.15
C ALA A 677 45.52 -3.33 3.88
N LEU A 678 44.21 -3.53 3.87
CA LEU A 678 43.24 -2.46 3.79
C LEU A 678 42.25 -2.60 4.95
N GLY A 679 42.22 -1.60 5.84
CA GLY A 679 41.40 -1.71 7.04
C GLY A 679 41.27 -0.43 7.86
N SER A 680 40.67 -0.56 9.05
CA SER A 680 40.31 0.53 9.94
C SER A 680 41.50 1.28 10.55
N THR A 681 41.25 2.53 11.01
CA THR A 681 42.25 3.32 11.79
C THR A 681 42.74 2.55 13.00
N ARG A 682 41.90 1.79 13.71
CA ARG A 682 42.28 0.92 14.80
C ARG A 682 43.34 -0.12 14.39
N TRP A 683 43.18 -0.71 13.20
CA TRP A 683 44.17 -1.70 12.74
C TRP A 683 45.48 -1.04 12.34
N LEU A 684 45.47 0.17 11.79
CA LEU A 684 46.67 0.98 11.52
C LEU A 684 47.43 1.20 12.83
N ASP A 685 46.74 1.58 13.91
CA ASP A 685 47.36 1.82 15.24
C ASP A 685 47.94 0.53 15.85
N GLU A 686 47.24 -0.61 15.76
CA GLU A 686 47.69 -1.91 16.23
C GLU A 686 48.95 -2.40 15.48
N LEU A 687 49.12 -2.02 14.22
CA LEU A 687 50.31 -2.30 13.42
C LEU A 687 51.46 -1.32 13.68
N GLY A 688 51.24 -0.31 14.51
CA GLY A 688 52.25 0.71 14.83
C GLY A 688 52.59 1.64 13.65
N ILE A 689 51.69 1.77 12.67
CA ILE A 689 51.93 2.56 11.47
C ILE A 689 51.50 4.02 11.74
N ALA A 690 52.47 4.94 11.72
CA ALA A 690 52.18 6.37 11.82
C ALA A 690 51.82 6.93 10.42
N PRO A 691 50.60 7.40 10.18
CA PRO A 691 50.25 7.98 8.90
C PRO A 691 50.90 9.36 8.72
N PRO A 692 51.14 9.82 7.48
CA PRO A 692 51.60 11.18 7.22
C PRO A 692 50.70 12.21 7.91
N PRO A 693 51.26 13.29 8.55
CA PRO A 693 50.48 14.25 9.30
C PRO A 693 49.31 14.88 8.54
N ALA A 694 49.52 15.12 7.23
CA ALA A 694 48.44 15.65 6.34
C ALA A 694 47.28 14.68 6.19
N LEU A 695 47.57 13.39 5.96
CA LEU A 695 46.55 12.36 5.86
C LEU A 695 45.83 12.11 7.19
N ALA A 696 46.58 12.16 8.31
CA ALA A 696 45.99 12.03 9.64
C ALA A 696 45.04 13.21 9.99
N ALA A 697 45.36 14.43 9.57
CA ALA A 697 44.49 15.56 9.72
C ALA A 697 43.23 15.40 8.87
N ARG A 698 43.42 14.99 7.62
CA ARG A 698 42.32 14.74 6.68
C ARG A 698 41.38 13.60 7.11
N ALA A 699 41.93 12.55 7.67
CA ALA A 699 41.16 11.44 8.22
C ALA A 699 40.22 11.93 9.34
N ARG A 700 40.73 12.76 10.27
CA ARG A 700 39.91 13.35 11.35
C ARG A 700 38.80 14.27 10.83
N GLU A 701 39.06 15.03 9.77
CA GLU A 701 38.02 15.87 9.12
C GLU A 701 36.93 14.99 8.51
N LEU A 702 37.31 13.91 7.79
CA LEU A 702 36.37 12.98 7.16
C LEU A 702 35.56 12.19 8.19
N GLU A 703 36.20 11.73 9.27
CA GLU A 703 35.52 11.09 10.41
C GLU A 703 34.55 12.05 11.10
N ALA A 704 34.94 13.31 11.32
CA ALA A 704 34.06 14.35 11.88
C ALA A 704 32.87 14.67 10.95
N ALA A 705 33.08 14.56 9.63
CA ALA A 705 32.01 14.67 8.64
C ALA A 705 31.14 13.40 8.53
N GLY A 706 31.44 12.35 9.35
CA GLY A 706 30.64 11.12 9.42
C GLY A 706 30.99 10.04 8.41
N ASN A 707 32.11 10.15 7.71
CA ASN A 707 32.60 9.11 6.83
C ASN A 707 33.26 7.97 7.61
N THR A 708 33.16 6.75 7.09
CA THR A 708 33.96 5.63 7.56
C THR A 708 35.33 5.70 6.90
N VAL A 709 36.37 5.80 7.71
CA VAL A 709 37.76 5.89 7.23
C VAL A 709 38.43 4.54 7.24
N SER A 710 39.14 4.24 6.18
CA SER A 710 40.02 3.06 6.03
C SER A 710 41.34 3.46 5.43
N TRP A 711 42.36 2.63 5.68
CA TRP A 711 43.71 2.86 5.28
C TRP A 711 44.24 1.70 4.40
N LEU A 712 44.84 2.02 3.28
CA LEU A 712 45.67 1.10 2.53
C LEU A 712 47.07 1.13 3.16
N MET A 713 47.60 0.00 3.55
CA MET A 713 48.85 -0.15 4.31
C MET A 713 49.76 -1.18 3.67
N ALA A 714 51.06 -0.90 3.63
CA ALA A 714 52.08 -1.88 3.32
C ALA A 714 52.70 -2.45 4.60
N ARG A 715 52.67 -3.77 4.74
CA ARG A 715 53.25 -4.50 5.88
C ARG A 715 54.67 -4.99 5.60
N ALA A 716 55.55 -4.08 5.18
CA ALA A 716 56.97 -4.46 5.00
C ALA A 716 57.66 -4.68 6.37
N PRO A 717 58.41 -5.75 6.55
CA PRO A 717 59.05 -6.07 7.85
C PRO A 717 59.98 -4.97 8.39
N GLN A 718 60.50 -4.15 7.49
CA GLN A 718 61.52 -3.13 7.84
C GLN A 718 60.97 -1.69 7.80
N ALA A 719 59.82 -1.43 7.15
CA ALA A 719 59.21 -0.11 7.06
C ALA A 719 57.72 -0.22 6.75
N PRO A 720 56.84 -0.54 7.73
CA PRO A 720 55.41 -0.50 7.51
C PRO A 720 54.96 0.95 7.30
N GLN A 721 54.13 1.19 6.29
CA GLN A 721 53.68 2.56 5.94
C GLN A 721 52.25 2.61 5.46
N ALA A 722 51.55 3.73 5.70
CA ALA A 722 50.25 4.04 5.13
C ALA A 722 50.45 4.55 3.70
N LEU A 723 49.79 3.88 2.73
CA LEU A 723 49.89 4.18 1.29
C LEU A 723 48.78 5.07 0.80
N ALA A 724 47.56 4.94 1.38
CA ALA A 724 46.42 5.82 1.03
C ALA A 724 45.40 5.84 2.15
N LEU A 725 44.66 6.96 2.20
CA LEU A 725 43.48 7.18 3.00
C LEU A 725 42.25 6.99 2.09
N ILE A 726 41.26 6.22 2.57
CA ILE A 726 40.02 5.94 1.87
C ILE A 726 38.87 6.31 2.79
N ALA A 727 37.95 7.14 2.32
CA ALA A 727 36.73 7.43 3.04
C ALA A 727 35.51 6.87 2.30
N PHE A 728 34.61 6.31 3.08
CA PHE A 728 33.34 5.77 2.59
C PHE A 728 32.19 6.52 3.25
N GLY A 729 31.19 6.86 2.45
CA GLY A 729 29.96 7.45 2.89
C GLY A 729 28.77 6.83 2.16
N ASP A 730 27.58 7.06 2.68
CA ASP A 730 26.37 6.65 1.99
C ASP A 730 25.84 7.84 1.15
N THR A 731 25.61 7.61 -0.12
CA THR A 731 25.23 8.66 -1.06
C THR A 731 23.76 9.02 -0.87
N VAL A 732 23.46 10.31 -0.67
CA VAL A 732 22.09 10.85 -0.61
C VAL A 732 21.41 10.67 -1.97
N LYS A 733 20.18 10.16 -1.98
CA LYS A 733 19.38 10.02 -3.20
C LYS A 733 19.10 11.38 -3.84
N PRO A 734 19.17 11.52 -5.16
CA PRO A 734 18.96 12.82 -5.84
C PRO A 734 17.61 13.46 -5.52
N THR A 735 16.57 12.64 -5.28
CA THR A 735 15.20 13.06 -5.02
C THR A 735 14.93 13.37 -3.55
N ALA A 736 15.86 13.05 -2.63
CA ALA A 736 15.65 13.19 -1.18
C ALA A 736 15.44 14.66 -0.76
N ARG A 737 16.25 15.57 -1.30
CA ARG A 737 16.09 17.00 -1.04
C ARG A 737 14.75 17.53 -1.52
N THR A 738 14.36 17.21 -2.75
CA THR A 738 13.05 17.60 -3.31
C THR A 738 11.89 17.02 -2.49
N ALA A 739 12.04 15.81 -1.95
CA ALA A 739 11.04 15.22 -1.06
C ALA A 739 10.84 16.07 0.21
N VAL A 740 11.93 16.45 0.88
CA VAL A 740 11.89 17.29 2.11
C VAL A 740 11.30 18.67 1.81
N GLU A 741 11.75 19.35 0.75
CA GLU A 741 11.24 20.67 0.34
C GLU A 741 9.73 20.63 0.03
N ARG A 742 9.23 19.56 -0.62
CA ARG A 742 7.80 19.38 -0.91
C ARG A 742 6.98 19.14 0.36
N LEU A 743 7.48 18.33 1.29
CA LEU A 743 6.82 18.12 2.58
C LEU A 743 6.72 19.43 3.35
N GLU A 744 7.76 20.24 3.36
CA GLU A 744 7.77 21.56 3.98
C GLU A 744 6.73 22.50 3.35
N GLN A 745 6.65 22.56 2.00
CA GLN A 745 5.61 23.29 1.26
C GLN A 745 4.20 22.83 1.61
N MET A 746 4.04 21.56 1.99
CA MET A 746 2.77 21.00 2.45
C MET A 746 2.50 21.29 3.94
N GLY A 747 3.40 22.00 4.64
CA GLY A 747 3.33 22.28 6.07
C GLY A 747 3.65 21.05 6.94
N ILE A 748 4.46 20.11 6.44
CA ILE A 748 4.85 18.88 7.11
C ILE A 748 6.33 18.99 7.49
N ARG A 749 6.64 18.76 8.75
CA ARG A 749 8.00 18.77 9.27
C ARG A 749 8.68 17.44 8.96
N SER A 750 9.93 17.48 8.48
CA SER A 750 10.79 16.30 8.31
C SER A 750 11.74 16.17 9.49
N VAL A 751 11.93 14.94 9.99
CA VAL A 751 12.84 14.58 11.09
C VAL A 751 13.69 13.40 10.64
N LEU A 752 15.01 13.45 10.87
CA LEU A 752 15.90 12.33 10.56
C LEU A 752 16.12 11.47 11.81
N VAL A 753 15.94 10.15 11.68
CA VAL A 753 16.18 9.17 12.77
C VAL A 753 17.13 8.10 12.27
N THR A 754 18.33 8.02 12.83
CA THR A 754 19.36 7.10 12.35
C THR A 754 20.16 6.47 13.48
N GLY A 755 20.67 5.24 13.24
CA GLY A 755 21.64 4.60 14.10
C GLY A 755 23.08 5.08 13.91
N ASP A 756 23.34 5.91 12.90
CA ASP A 756 24.66 6.44 12.61
C ASP A 756 25.13 7.45 13.66
N ASN A 757 26.42 7.73 13.64
CA ASN A 757 27.02 8.76 14.49
C ASN A 757 26.48 10.16 14.19
N ARG A 758 26.61 11.06 15.15
CA ARG A 758 26.10 12.42 15.10
C ARG A 758 26.63 13.23 13.91
N GLY A 759 27.89 13.03 13.51
CA GLY A 759 28.54 13.72 12.39
C GLY A 759 27.88 13.38 11.06
N SER A 760 27.66 12.09 10.79
CA SER A 760 26.97 11.59 9.60
C SER A 760 25.52 12.09 9.54
N ALA A 761 24.80 12.01 10.66
CA ALA A 761 23.43 12.48 10.77
C ALA A 761 23.30 13.99 10.49
N ALA A 762 24.18 14.79 11.10
CA ALA A 762 24.20 16.25 10.91
C ALA A 762 24.54 16.63 9.47
N SER A 763 25.47 15.95 8.82
CA SER A 763 25.86 16.21 7.44
C SER A 763 24.70 15.95 6.48
N VAL A 764 23.98 14.81 6.62
CA VAL A 764 22.83 14.46 5.81
C VAL A 764 21.65 15.40 6.09
N ALA A 765 21.36 15.71 7.37
CA ALA A 765 20.30 16.62 7.75
C ALA A 765 20.52 18.01 7.13
N HIS A 766 21.73 18.56 7.24
CA HIS A 766 22.10 19.83 6.64
C HIS A 766 21.99 19.83 5.10
N ALA A 767 22.47 18.77 4.44
CA ALA A 767 22.40 18.63 2.99
C ALA A 767 20.94 18.59 2.48
N LEU A 768 20.01 18.06 3.29
CA LEU A 768 18.61 17.93 2.95
C LEU A 768 17.73 19.10 3.46
N GLY A 769 18.26 19.98 4.34
CA GLY A 769 17.48 21.03 4.98
C GLY A 769 16.58 20.55 6.11
N ILE A 770 16.96 19.46 6.80
CA ILE A 770 16.23 18.91 7.95
C ILE A 770 16.78 19.52 9.24
N ASP A 771 15.94 20.23 10.01
CA ASP A 771 16.34 20.93 11.23
C ASP A 771 16.49 20.01 12.44
N GLU A 772 15.68 18.95 12.54
CA GLU A 772 15.66 18.03 13.68
C GLU A 772 16.18 16.67 13.27
N PHE A 773 17.18 16.15 14.00
CA PHE A 773 17.70 14.81 13.79
C PHE A 773 18.02 14.11 15.10
N HIS A 774 17.86 12.78 15.11
CA HIS A 774 18.19 11.86 16.20
C HIS A 774 19.22 10.86 15.68
N ALA A 775 20.44 10.96 16.20
CA ALA A 775 21.57 10.08 15.86
C ALA A 775 21.81 9.05 16.94
N GLU A 776 22.60 7.99 16.62
CA GLU A 776 22.99 6.93 17.53
C GLU A 776 21.81 6.17 18.16
N VAL A 777 20.68 6.12 17.44
CA VAL A 777 19.45 5.47 17.89
C VAL A 777 19.52 3.98 17.58
N LEU A 778 19.54 3.15 18.62
CA LEU A 778 19.50 1.70 18.43
C LEU A 778 18.17 1.25 17.79
N PRO A 779 18.14 0.14 17.05
CA PRO A 779 16.92 -0.35 16.38
C PRO A 779 15.70 -0.46 17.32
N GLY A 780 15.91 -0.99 18.56
CA GLY A 780 14.85 -1.09 19.56
C GLY A 780 14.36 0.25 20.11
N ASP A 781 15.18 1.31 20.05
CA ASP A 781 14.88 2.64 20.56
C ASP A 781 14.21 3.54 19.51
N LYS A 782 14.30 3.23 18.23
CA LYS A 782 13.62 4.01 17.17
C LYS A 782 12.13 4.16 17.45
N ALA A 783 11.46 3.09 17.89
CA ALA A 783 10.06 3.13 18.27
C ALA A 783 9.77 4.08 19.46
N ARG A 784 10.72 4.24 20.40
CA ARG A 784 10.60 5.20 21.50
C ARG A 784 10.70 6.63 20.96
N VAL A 785 11.68 6.91 20.09
CA VAL A 785 11.83 8.24 19.47
C VAL A 785 10.55 8.65 18.74
N ILE A 786 9.92 7.73 17.98
CA ILE A 786 8.65 8.00 17.30
C ILE A 786 7.53 8.33 18.30
N ARG A 787 7.41 7.58 19.41
CA ARG A 787 6.42 7.89 20.45
C ARG A 787 6.68 9.24 21.10
N ASP A 788 7.93 9.59 21.35
CA ASP A 788 8.32 10.88 21.94
C ASP A 788 8.02 12.05 20.99
N LEU A 789 8.21 11.87 19.67
CA LEU A 789 7.80 12.85 18.65
C LEU A 789 6.28 13.08 18.66
N LYS A 790 5.47 12.02 18.77
CA LYS A 790 4.00 12.12 18.88
C LYS A 790 3.58 12.93 20.09
N ILE A 791 4.23 12.71 21.24
CA ILE A 791 3.91 13.40 22.50
C ILE A 791 4.36 14.87 22.43
N ARG A 792 5.61 15.13 22.00
CA ARG A 792 6.18 16.50 21.97
C ARG A 792 5.45 17.45 21.04
N HIS A 793 5.05 16.97 19.88
CA HIS A 793 4.45 17.83 18.87
C HIS A 793 2.92 17.72 18.81
N ALA A 794 2.30 16.84 19.60
CA ALA A 794 0.85 16.57 19.58
C ALA A 794 0.30 16.40 18.15
N GLY A 795 1.12 15.83 17.24
CA GLY A 795 0.86 15.69 15.81
C GLY A 795 0.74 14.23 15.38
N ILE A 796 0.30 14.04 14.14
CA ILE A 796 0.27 12.73 13.48
C ILE A 796 1.63 12.51 12.84
N VAL A 797 2.32 11.46 13.28
CA VAL A 797 3.68 11.11 12.85
C VAL A 797 3.65 9.94 11.87
N ALA A 798 4.22 10.17 10.68
CA ALA A 798 4.57 9.12 9.75
C ALA A 798 6.02 8.69 9.97
N MET A 799 6.34 7.40 9.84
CA MET A 799 7.72 6.89 9.77
C MET A 799 7.97 6.29 8.39
N ALA A 800 9.04 6.75 7.72
CA ALA A 800 9.50 6.20 6.45
C ALA A 800 10.81 5.43 6.67
N GLY A 801 10.85 4.15 6.24
CA GLY A 801 11.99 3.26 6.42
C GLY A 801 11.99 2.09 5.44
N ASP A 802 13.11 1.36 5.35
CA ASP A 802 13.26 0.22 4.43
C ASP A 802 13.65 -1.10 5.11
N GLY A 803 14.21 -1.06 6.32
CA GLY A 803 14.85 -2.19 6.99
C GLY A 803 13.98 -2.95 7.99
N ILE A 804 14.43 -4.17 8.33
CA ILE A 804 13.90 -4.96 9.47
C ILE A 804 14.03 -4.15 10.76
N ASN A 805 15.09 -3.36 10.88
CA ASN A 805 15.37 -2.53 12.05
C ASN A 805 14.34 -1.41 12.25
N ASP A 806 13.62 -1.04 11.19
CA ASP A 806 12.60 0.01 11.22
C ASP A 806 11.19 -0.50 11.49
N ALA A 807 10.95 -1.81 11.36
CA ALA A 807 9.63 -2.40 11.54
C ALA A 807 8.97 -2.02 12.88
N PRO A 808 9.68 -2.01 14.04
CA PRO A 808 9.10 -1.52 15.29
C PRO A 808 8.75 -0.03 15.27
N ALA A 809 9.51 0.79 14.56
CA ALA A 809 9.27 2.24 14.43
C ALA A 809 8.12 2.53 13.46
N LEU A 810 8.05 1.79 12.34
CA LEU A 810 6.94 1.82 11.38
C LEU A 810 5.62 1.47 12.06
N ALA A 811 5.62 0.45 12.92
CA ALA A 811 4.44 0.05 13.69
C ALA A 811 4.09 1.01 14.84
N ALA A 812 5.06 1.72 15.42
CA ALA A 812 4.84 2.70 16.49
C ALA A 812 4.34 4.06 15.99
N ALA A 813 4.59 4.38 14.72
CA ALA A 813 4.07 5.58 14.07
C ALA A 813 2.53 5.52 13.93
N ASP A 814 1.91 6.67 13.67
CA ASP A 814 0.48 6.68 13.30
C ASP A 814 0.28 6.06 11.93
N ILE A 815 1.27 6.21 11.05
CA ILE A 815 1.34 5.53 9.77
C ILE A 815 2.79 5.19 9.41
N GLY A 816 3.04 3.92 9.10
CA GLY A 816 4.31 3.46 8.53
C GLY A 816 4.31 3.58 7.01
N ILE A 817 5.43 4.01 6.44
CA ILE A 817 5.67 4.11 5.00
C ILE A 817 6.92 3.29 4.69
N ALA A 818 6.76 2.14 4.05
CA ALA A 818 7.87 1.25 3.69
C ALA A 818 8.34 1.49 2.26
N MET A 819 9.66 1.42 2.04
CA MET A 819 10.25 1.34 0.71
C MET A 819 10.21 -0.12 0.22
N ALA A 820 9.72 -0.38 -1.00
CA ALA A 820 9.67 -1.74 -1.55
C ALA A 820 11.06 -2.33 -1.88
N THR A 821 12.10 -1.50 -1.89
CA THR A 821 13.50 -1.93 -1.93
C THR A 821 13.97 -2.55 -0.61
N GLY A 822 13.17 -2.40 0.45
CA GLY A 822 13.43 -2.94 1.78
C GLY A 822 12.94 -4.37 1.97
N THR A 823 12.77 -4.77 3.23
CA THR A 823 12.40 -6.13 3.61
C THR A 823 10.89 -6.35 3.63
N ASP A 824 10.44 -7.58 3.41
CA ASP A 824 9.03 -7.97 3.51
C ASP A 824 8.44 -7.64 4.90
N VAL A 825 9.24 -7.72 5.95
CA VAL A 825 8.82 -7.37 7.33
C VAL A 825 8.45 -5.90 7.46
N ALA A 826 9.23 -5.00 6.85
CA ALA A 826 8.93 -3.56 6.83
C ALA A 826 7.63 -3.28 6.05
N MET A 827 7.44 -3.93 4.91
CA MET A 827 6.23 -3.79 4.10
C MET A 827 4.98 -4.29 4.83
N HIS A 828 5.08 -5.38 5.61
CA HIS A 828 3.97 -5.88 6.42
C HIS A 828 3.60 -4.95 7.58
N ALA A 829 4.58 -4.30 8.19
CA ALA A 829 4.38 -3.36 9.30
C ALA A 829 3.83 -1.99 8.86
N ALA A 830 3.98 -1.64 7.58
CA ALA A 830 3.60 -0.33 7.05
C ALA A 830 2.15 -0.29 6.55
N GLY A 831 1.52 0.88 6.69
CA GLY A 831 0.21 1.20 6.09
C GLY A 831 0.33 1.67 4.62
N VAL A 832 1.52 2.13 4.20
CA VAL A 832 1.83 2.53 2.82
C VAL A 832 3.13 1.88 2.38
N THR A 833 3.17 1.34 1.17
CA THR A 833 4.38 0.82 0.54
C THR A 833 4.68 1.58 -0.74
N LEU A 834 5.91 2.09 -0.87
CA LEU A 834 6.39 2.81 -2.04
C LEU A 834 7.17 1.83 -2.92
N MET A 835 6.66 1.56 -4.13
CA MET A 835 7.21 0.55 -5.04
C MET A 835 8.61 0.87 -5.56
N ARG A 836 8.97 2.13 -5.54
CA ARG A 836 10.32 2.61 -5.78
C ARG A 836 10.93 3.04 -4.45
N GLY A 837 12.23 2.84 -4.31
CA GLY A 837 12.98 3.39 -3.17
C GLY A 837 13.16 4.92 -3.24
N ASP A 838 12.18 5.65 -3.79
CA ASP A 838 12.22 7.09 -4.03
C ASP A 838 11.51 7.86 -2.91
N PRO A 839 12.25 8.66 -2.10
CA PRO A 839 11.66 9.45 -1.02
C PRO A 839 10.62 10.48 -1.49
N ALA A 840 10.67 10.93 -2.75
CA ALA A 840 9.70 11.88 -3.31
C ALA A 840 8.27 11.32 -3.31
N LEU A 841 8.12 9.99 -3.38
CA LEU A 841 6.82 9.31 -3.29
C LEU A 841 6.16 9.43 -1.92
N VAL A 842 6.90 9.75 -0.84
CA VAL A 842 6.31 10.02 0.48
C VAL A 842 5.38 11.23 0.41
N ALA A 843 5.85 12.31 -0.23
CA ALA A 843 5.02 13.50 -0.44
C ALA A 843 3.83 13.22 -1.38
N ASP A 844 4.01 12.40 -2.42
CA ASP A 844 2.95 11.98 -3.32
C ASP A 844 1.88 11.13 -2.59
N ALA A 845 2.28 10.22 -1.70
CA ALA A 845 1.38 9.42 -0.88
C ALA A 845 0.50 10.26 0.03
N ILE A 846 1.07 11.29 0.66
CA ILE A 846 0.33 12.21 1.51
C ILE A 846 -0.58 13.13 0.68
N ASP A 847 -0.12 13.63 -0.48
CA ASP A 847 -0.91 14.49 -1.35
C ASP A 847 -2.14 13.77 -1.91
N ILE A 848 -1.98 12.56 -2.45
CA ILE A 848 -3.13 11.77 -2.95
C ILE A 848 -4.12 11.45 -1.81
N SER A 849 -3.63 11.17 -0.60
CA SER A 849 -4.46 10.93 0.57
C SER A 849 -5.25 12.19 0.96
N ARG A 850 -4.62 13.38 0.98
CA ARG A 850 -5.28 14.67 1.22
C ARG A 850 -6.35 14.97 0.16
N LYS A 851 -6.06 14.73 -1.12
CA LYS A 851 -7.01 14.94 -2.23
C LYS A 851 -8.17 13.95 -2.16
N THR A 852 -7.90 12.68 -1.83
CA THR A 852 -8.94 11.66 -1.67
C THR A 852 -9.85 12.03 -0.50
N TRP A 853 -9.30 12.44 0.65
CA TRP A 853 -10.07 12.88 1.80
C TRP A 853 -10.96 14.08 1.48
N ARG A 854 -10.42 15.08 0.78
CA ARG A 854 -11.20 16.25 0.32
C ARG A 854 -12.36 15.83 -0.59
N LYS A 855 -12.15 14.83 -1.45
CA LYS A 855 -13.23 14.28 -2.30
C LYS A 855 -14.26 13.52 -1.47
N ILE A 856 -13.87 12.79 -0.44
CA ILE A 856 -14.80 12.16 0.49
C ILE A 856 -15.69 13.22 1.16
N GLN A 857 -15.09 14.30 1.68
CA GLN A 857 -15.85 15.39 2.30
C GLN A 857 -16.83 16.06 1.31
N GLN A 858 -16.38 16.35 0.09
CA GLN A 858 -17.22 16.90 -0.97
C GLN A 858 -18.35 15.94 -1.35
N ASN A 859 -18.08 14.65 -1.46
CA ASN A 859 -19.09 13.65 -1.76
C ASN A 859 -20.13 13.53 -0.66
N LEU A 860 -19.72 13.55 0.60
CA LEU A 860 -20.63 13.56 1.75
C LEU A 860 -21.47 14.83 1.76
N PHE A 861 -20.88 15.99 1.49
CA PHE A 861 -21.61 17.25 1.37
C PHE A 861 -22.70 17.14 0.29
N TRP A 862 -22.38 16.70 -0.93
CA TRP A 862 -23.37 16.52 -2.01
C TRP A 862 -24.44 15.49 -1.65
N ALA A 863 -24.06 14.39 -0.98
CA ALA A 863 -25.00 13.35 -0.57
C ALA A 863 -26.02 13.85 0.48
N PHE A 864 -25.63 14.81 1.34
CA PHE A 864 -26.49 15.34 2.39
C PHE A 864 -27.27 16.58 1.97
N VAL A 865 -26.69 17.49 1.18
CA VAL A 865 -27.29 18.80 0.89
C VAL A 865 -28.62 18.67 0.15
N TYR A 866 -28.73 17.72 -0.79
CA TYR A 866 -29.99 17.47 -1.51
C TYR A 866 -31.11 17.04 -0.58
N ASN A 867 -30.80 16.19 0.41
CA ASN A 867 -31.77 15.71 1.39
C ASN A 867 -32.12 16.81 2.41
N LEU A 868 -31.10 17.55 2.90
CA LEU A 868 -31.25 18.62 3.89
C LEU A 868 -32.20 19.75 3.40
N ILE A 869 -32.09 20.10 2.10
CA ILE A 869 -32.94 21.13 1.48
C ILE A 869 -34.23 20.50 1.00
N GLY A 870 -34.19 19.33 0.38
CA GLY A 870 -35.32 18.70 -0.27
C GLY A 870 -36.40 18.20 0.67
N ILE A 871 -36.04 17.66 1.87
CA ILE A 871 -36.99 17.14 2.84
C ILE A 871 -37.96 18.24 3.35
N PRO A 872 -37.48 19.41 3.81
CA PRO A 872 -38.38 20.51 4.19
C PRO A 872 -39.24 20.99 3.02
N LEU A 873 -38.66 21.18 1.82
CA LEU A 873 -39.43 21.62 0.65
C LEU A 873 -40.54 20.62 0.31
N ALA A 874 -40.26 19.31 0.38
CA ALA A 874 -41.26 18.28 0.15
C ALA A 874 -42.32 18.27 1.27
N ALA A 875 -41.95 18.43 2.54
CA ALA A 875 -42.88 18.48 3.66
C ALA A 875 -43.84 19.68 3.61
N PHE A 876 -43.37 20.82 3.08
CA PHE A 876 -44.17 22.03 2.88
C PHE A 876 -44.93 22.05 1.54
N GLY A 877 -44.91 20.97 0.74
CA GLY A 877 -45.62 20.86 -0.52
C GLY A 877 -45.01 21.63 -1.68
N LEU A 878 -43.77 22.10 -1.55
CA LEU A 878 -43.03 22.86 -2.59
C LEU A 878 -42.29 21.99 -3.57
N LEU A 879 -42.25 20.66 -3.35
CA LEU A 879 -41.53 19.70 -4.16
C LEU A 879 -42.39 18.49 -4.49
N ASN A 880 -42.71 18.29 -5.77
CA ASN A 880 -43.47 17.13 -6.20
C ASN A 880 -42.58 15.84 -6.23
N PRO A 881 -43.15 14.64 -6.19
CA PRO A 881 -42.40 13.37 -6.15
C PRO A 881 -41.49 13.16 -7.37
N MET A 882 -41.80 13.68 -8.55
CA MET A 882 -40.97 13.54 -9.76
C MET A 882 -39.69 14.37 -9.66
N LEU A 883 -39.79 15.65 -9.25
CA LEU A 883 -38.64 16.53 -9.01
C LEU A 883 -37.78 15.99 -7.86
N ALA A 884 -38.39 15.42 -6.82
CA ALA A 884 -37.71 14.73 -5.75
C ALA A 884 -36.85 13.55 -6.28
N GLY A 885 -37.41 12.72 -7.15
CA GLY A 885 -36.70 11.62 -7.82
C GLY A 885 -35.57 12.10 -8.72
N ALA A 886 -35.77 13.17 -9.48
CA ALA A 886 -34.74 13.78 -10.32
C ALA A 886 -33.57 14.33 -9.47
N ALA A 887 -33.84 15.08 -8.41
CA ALA A 887 -32.83 15.62 -7.49
C ALA A 887 -32.00 14.50 -6.87
N MET A 888 -32.61 13.38 -6.47
CA MET A 888 -31.94 12.20 -5.93
C MET A 888 -31.02 11.55 -6.97
N ALA A 889 -31.43 11.43 -8.24
CA ALA A 889 -30.58 10.90 -9.32
C ALA A 889 -29.38 11.82 -9.56
N PHE A 890 -29.57 13.15 -9.56
CA PHE A 890 -28.49 14.14 -9.66
C PHE A 890 -27.51 14.06 -8.50
N SER A 891 -27.97 13.84 -7.27
CA SER A 891 -27.10 13.64 -6.12
C SER A 891 -26.12 12.48 -6.36
N SER A 892 -26.61 11.35 -6.86
CA SER A 892 -25.77 10.20 -7.17
C SER A 892 -24.76 10.49 -8.28
N VAL A 893 -25.16 11.19 -9.34
CA VAL A 893 -24.28 11.61 -10.44
C VAL A 893 -23.19 12.55 -9.94
N SER A 894 -23.54 13.53 -9.10
CA SER A 894 -22.59 14.49 -8.52
C SER A 894 -21.50 13.79 -7.72
N VAL A 895 -21.85 12.86 -6.84
CA VAL A 895 -20.91 12.09 -6.01
C VAL A 895 -19.98 11.26 -6.89
N VAL A 896 -20.50 10.53 -7.86
CA VAL A 896 -19.71 9.66 -8.73
C VAL A 896 -18.74 10.48 -9.58
N THR A 897 -19.24 11.52 -10.24
CA THR A 897 -18.40 12.37 -11.10
C THR A 897 -17.29 13.02 -10.30
N ASN A 898 -17.60 13.54 -9.09
CA ASN A 898 -16.59 14.13 -8.21
C ASN A 898 -15.51 13.12 -7.77
N ALA A 899 -15.88 11.88 -7.47
CA ALA A 899 -14.91 10.82 -7.14
C ALA A 899 -14.01 10.48 -8.35
N LEU A 900 -14.59 10.41 -9.56
CA LEU A 900 -13.83 10.11 -10.78
C LEU A 900 -12.84 11.20 -11.17
N LEU A 901 -13.01 12.44 -10.71
CA LEU A 901 -12.03 13.51 -10.92
C LEU A 901 -10.66 13.21 -10.28
N LEU A 902 -10.59 12.31 -9.30
CA LEU A 902 -9.29 11.83 -8.77
C LEU A 902 -8.43 11.17 -9.86
N ARG A 903 -9.02 10.65 -10.93
CA ARG A 903 -8.26 10.03 -12.04
C ARG A 903 -7.36 11.01 -12.78
N THR A 904 -7.63 12.30 -12.69
CA THR A 904 -6.82 13.35 -13.30
C THR A 904 -5.63 13.75 -12.45
N TRP A 905 -5.49 13.16 -11.24
CA TRP A 905 -4.35 13.43 -10.38
C TRP A 905 -3.06 12.90 -11.02
N ARG A 906 -2.02 13.73 -10.96
CA ARG A 906 -0.66 13.39 -11.37
C ARG A 906 0.27 13.65 -10.21
N GLY A 907 1.15 12.70 -9.89
CA GLY A 907 2.24 12.89 -8.93
C GLY A 907 3.21 13.96 -9.46
N ALA A 908 3.83 14.70 -8.57
CA ALA A 908 4.78 15.74 -9.00
C ALA A 908 6.08 15.17 -9.58
N THR A 909 6.41 13.91 -9.25
CA THR A 909 7.52 13.16 -9.87
C THR A 909 7.38 13.05 -11.39
N ASN A 910 6.16 12.99 -11.94
CA ASN A 910 5.93 12.97 -13.39
C ASN A 910 6.03 14.36 -14.05
N HIS A 911 5.79 15.45 -13.31
CA HIS A 911 5.91 16.80 -13.83
C HIS A 911 7.37 17.22 -14.09
N ALA A 912 8.33 16.69 -13.34
CA ALA A 912 9.75 16.95 -13.56
C ALA A 912 10.26 16.28 -14.86
N ALA A 913 9.79 15.07 -15.16
CA ALA A 913 10.14 14.35 -16.38
C ALA A 913 9.56 14.98 -17.66
N GLU A 914 8.39 15.63 -17.58
CA GLU A 914 7.77 16.35 -18.72
C GLU A 914 8.38 17.73 -18.98
N ARG A 915 8.96 18.41 -17.98
CA ARG A 915 9.62 19.72 -18.15
C ARG A 915 11.07 19.62 -18.64
N GLY A 916 11.67 18.44 -18.56
CA GLY A 916 12.99 18.12 -19.09
C GLY A 916 12.99 17.67 -20.56
N ARG A 917 11.81 17.60 -21.19
CA ARG A 917 11.59 17.40 -22.63
C ARG A 917 11.16 18.73 -23.27
#